data_7cb81ab9aa9926580d2ed90667933b90
#
_entry.id   7cb81ab9aa9926580d2ed90667933b90
#
_cell.length_a   1.000
_cell.length_b   1.000
_cell.length_c   1.000
_cell.angle_alpha   90.00
_cell.angle_beta   90.00
_cell.angle_gamma   90.00
#
_symmetry.space_group_name_H-M   'P 1'
#
loop_
_entity.id
_entity.type
_entity.pdbx_description
1 polymer ?
#
loop_
_entity_poly.entity_id
_entity_poly.type
_entity_poly.pdbx_seq_one_letter_code
_entity_poly.pdbx_strand_id
1 'polypeptide(L)'
;MSIRLYILFFFVLSTLSGISQQLSGVVYDAEHSVALPFVSVYLVETDESTLTDSSGLFSLKAPELKSFHIRFVAMGYESTTLLCAGDSPVITARLIPKHLDLHEVTVSGALSQAQSENPFHIESRKIDDLTAVAAMNMGEAIARIPGVYQSSLGNGIAKPVVRGLQGMRVVTLMNGLRIESQQWGGDHGMGITDLGLGNVEVIKGPASLLYGADALAGVVYFNDQPHAPTGKREIESKTLFQSNTMGVTQRFMYREAREKVRWQLGAGYGNHADFQLPNGRFAQNSRFNEAVLKSVLSFNGKRSVHHLRYTFSHTTSGIPGHTHDSLATPESFQVETQRRSYTLPAQFFNNHFISFDNKWFGERSELQILAGATSNRLIEYDEKVTIPSLSMSLTNALYNAKFVARPLGDKWKIIAGLQGMHQWNLNAENASDRLVPDSRTFDQGAYLTTQYGNARWNVQAGVRYDVRLLRAFEESVESFNRTYQGVNASAGGVYHTEWATFRASYSSGYRAPHLTELLSNGFHHGALRYEIGDADLNPEYARQADVTVELTGEHLVLLYNPFVNAIRDYIYLQPLGYDVDGIPAFAYDVLSEVAFYGNDVGIHYHPHFAHDLHFETTWSYINTRTPTDSSVSLLPPQRLQTTLKYSFDRNRKFGLREVNVMHTFMDAQRKVAFMETPSESYNVLDAAMAFELTGKQRWEFRLGVKNILNERFIDHLSRLKNIAMPAPGRNFYLSVQFKM
;
A
#
# COMPACT_ATOMS: atom_id res chain seq x y z
N MET A 1 50.50 4.02 -67.02
CA MET A 1 51.06 3.75 -65.68
C MET A 1 50.55 4.77 -64.63
N SER A 2 49.36 5.34 -64.80
CA SER A 2 48.92 6.45 -63.95
C SER A 2 47.53 6.22 -63.25
N ILE A 3 46.86 5.11 -63.54
CA ILE A 3 45.54 4.83 -62.90
C ILE A 3 45.66 3.88 -61.68
N ARG A 4 46.73 3.04 -61.59
CA ARG A 4 46.93 2.16 -60.45
C ARG A 4 47.45 2.85 -59.17
N LEU A 5 47.99 4.04 -59.29
CA LEU A 5 48.53 4.79 -58.17
C LEU A 5 47.41 5.55 -57.39
N TYR A 6 46.31 5.92 -58.06
CA TYR A 6 45.17 6.61 -57.41
C TYR A 6 44.26 5.64 -56.63
N ILE A 7 44.18 4.37 -57.06
CA ILE A 7 43.41 3.37 -56.36
C ILE A 7 44.08 2.95 -55.05
N LEU A 8 45.43 2.88 -55.04
CA LEU A 8 46.18 2.58 -53.81
C LEU A 8 46.13 3.75 -52.77
N PHE A 9 46.06 5.00 -53.24
CA PHE A 9 45.93 6.16 -52.35
C PHE A 9 44.51 6.30 -51.76
N PHE A 10 43.49 5.88 -52.51
CA PHE A 10 42.08 5.87 -52.03
C PHE A 10 41.82 4.73 -51.05
N PHE A 11 42.53 3.59 -51.16
CA PHE A 11 42.39 2.46 -50.24
C PHE A 11 43.16 2.69 -48.93
N VAL A 12 44.20 3.52 -48.92
CA VAL A 12 44.95 3.86 -47.68
C VAL A 12 44.24 4.96 -46.90
N LEU A 13 43.37 5.78 -47.52
CA LEU A 13 42.56 6.78 -46.80
C LEU A 13 41.22 6.21 -46.23
N SER A 14 40.80 4.99 -46.63
CA SER A 14 39.59 4.38 -46.13
C SER A 14 39.77 3.49 -44.88
N THR A 15 41.00 3.41 -44.34
CA THR A 15 41.29 2.65 -43.10
C THR A 15 41.59 3.54 -41.88
N LEU A 16 41.25 4.81 -41.94
CA LEU A 16 41.09 5.58 -40.72
C LEU A 16 39.72 5.30 -40.12
N SER A 17 39.56 4.07 -39.63
CA SER A 17 38.51 3.70 -38.66
C SER A 17 38.72 4.62 -37.47
N GLY A 18 37.79 5.55 -37.26
CA GLY A 18 37.78 6.40 -36.08
C GLY A 18 37.89 5.52 -34.85
N ILE A 19 38.97 5.65 -34.10
CA ILE A 19 39.11 5.02 -32.78
C ILE A 19 38.04 5.71 -31.94
N SER A 20 36.90 5.06 -31.80
CA SER A 20 35.88 5.47 -30.82
C SER A 20 36.55 5.41 -29.46
N GLN A 21 36.80 6.54 -28.87
CA GLN A 21 37.41 6.62 -27.56
C GLN A 21 36.45 6.02 -26.55
N GLN A 22 36.88 4.95 -25.89
CA GLN A 22 36.06 4.19 -24.94
C GLN A 22 36.38 4.73 -23.55
N LEU A 23 35.31 5.16 -22.86
CA LEU A 23 35.36 5.64 -21.49
C LEU A 23 35.19 4.44 -20.58
N SER A 24 36.11 4.19 -19.66
CA SER A 24 36.03 3.09 -18.70
C SER A 24 36.25 3.59 -17.29
N GLY A 25 35.76 2.84 -16.33
CA GLY A 25 35.94 3.18 -14.92
C GLY A 25 35.50 2.05 -13.98
N VAL A 26 35.62 2.34 -12.69
CA VAL A 26 35.24 1.44 -11.62
C VAL A 26 34.44 2.19 -10.56
N VAL A 27 33.43 1.52 -10.00
CA VAL A 27 32.58 2.06 -8.95
C VAL A 27 32.83 1.32 -7.65
N TYR A 28 33.08 2.03 -6.57
CA TYR A 28 33.32 1.51 -5.24
C TYR A 28 32.25 1.99 -4.25
N ASP A 29 32.00 1.17 -3.25
CA ASP A 29 31.41 1.59 -1.99
C ASP A 29 32.37 2.57 -1.27
N ALA A 30 31.87 3.73 -0.86
CA ALA A 30 32.71 4.77 -0.24
C ALA A 30 33.22 4.38 1.16
N GLU A 31 32.48 3.55 1.91
CA GLU A 31 32.79 3.15 3.28
C GLU A 31 33.65 1.88 3.33
N HIS A 32 33.24 0.87 2.57
CA HIS A 32 33.89 -0.44 2.61
C HIS A 32 34.97 -0.61 1.54
N SER A 33 35.11 0.32 0.59
CA SER A 33 36.02 0.24 -0.55
C SER A 33 35.86 -1.05 -1.37
N VAL A 34 34.68 -1.66 -1.36
CA VAL A 34 34.32 -2.84 -2.16
C VAL A 34 33.80 -2.37 -3.51
N ALA A 35 34.18 -3.05 -4.59
CA ALA A 35 33.68 -2.76 -5.92
C ALA A 35 32.18 -3.08 -6.02
N LEU A 36 31.39 -2.15 -6.60
CA LEU A 36 29.94 -2.25 -6.68
C LEU A 36 29.48 -2.77 -8.03
N PRO A 37 28.93 -3.99 -8.10
CA PRO A 37 28.33 -4.54 -9.32
C PRO A 37 26.95 -3.92 -9.58
N PHE A 38 26.54 -3.94 -10.85
CA PHE A 38 25.19 -3.57 -11.30
C PHE A 38 24.78 -2.12 -11.00
N VAL A 39 25.73 -1.21 -10.86
CA VAL A 39 25.49 0.23 -10.80
C VAL A 39 25.10 0.72 -12.19
N SER A 40 23.99 1.43 -12.30
CA SER A 40 23.59 2.11 -13.54
C SER A 40 24.49 3.34 -13.73
N VAL A 41 25.20 3.36 -14.85
CA VAL A 41 26.12 4.44 -15.24
C VAL A 41 25.58 5.05 -16.52
N TYR A 42 25.31 6.36 -16.54
CA TYR A 42 24.82 7.05 -17.73
C TYR A 42 25.41 8.45 -17.88
N LEU A 43 25.59 8.81 -19.15
CA LEU A 43 26.01 10.16 -19.55
C LEU A 43 24.78 11.05 -19.52
N VAL A 44 24.88 12.19 -18.80
CA VAL A 44 23.74 13.11 -18.63
C VAL A 44 23.43 13.85 -19.94
N GLU A 45 24.43 14.10 -20.76
CA GLU A 45 24.32 14.83 -22.03
C GLU A 45 23.92 13.94 -23.22
N THR A 46 24.02 12.63 -23.08
CA THR A 46 23.63 11.67 -24.12
C THR A 46 22.76 10.58 -23.49
N ASP A 47 21.99 9.84 -24.27
CA ASP A 47 21.16 8.72 -23.78
C ASP A 47 21.98 7.42 -23.62
N GLU A 48 23.31 7.50 -23.60
CA GLU A 48 24.16 6.32 -23.44
C GLU A 48 24.26 5.89 -21.98
N SER A 49 24.04 4.59 -21.75
CA SER A 49 24.09 4.01 -20.40
C SER A 49 24.64 2.58 -20.42
N THR A 50 25.23 2.18 -19.30
CA THR A 50 25.72 0.81 -19.07
C THR A 50 25.51 0.41 -17.61
N LEU A 51 25.81 -0.86 -17.28
CA LEU A 51 25.86 -1.35 -15.91
C LEU A 51 27.30 -1.76 -15.58
N THR A 52 27.70 -1.58 -14.32
CA THR A 52 28.95 -2.17 -13.85
C THR A 52 28.86 -3.69 -13.82
N ASP A 53 29.94 -4.35 -14.16
CA ASP A 53 30.08 -5.83 -14.08
C ASP A 53 30.23 -6.32 -12.62
N SER A 54 30.49 -7.64 -12.46
CA SER A 54 30.70 -8.24 -11.14
C SER A 54 31.92 -7.71 -10.38
N SER A 55 32.83 -7.03 -11.05
CA SER A 55 34.03 -6.40 -10.49
C SER A 55 33.90 -4.87 -10.35
N GLY A 56 32.67 -4.35 -10.52
CA GLY A 56 32.39 -2.92 -10.45
C GLY A 56 32.90 -2.10 -11.64
N LEU A 57 33.39 -2.77 -12.72
CA LEU A 57 33.93 -2.11 -13.91
C LEU A 57 32.79 -1.74 -14.87
N PHE A 58 32.91 -0.59 -15.52
CA PHE A 58 32.00 -0.17 -16.59
C PHE A 58 32.78 0.33 -17.81
N SER A 59 32.11 0.30 -18.96
CA SER A 59 32.61 0.85 -20.21
C SER A 59 31.47 1.49 -20.99
N LEU A 60 31.69 2.72 -21.45
CA LEU A 60 30.77 3.54 -22.25
C LEU A 60 31.50 4.13 -23.43
N LYS A 61 30.77 4.50 -24.47
CA LYS A 61 31.34 5.29 -25.58
C LYS A 61 31.54 6.72 -25.11
N ALA A 62 32.76 7.24 -25.24
CA ALA A 62 33.08 8.63 -24.87
C ALA A 62 32.31 9.62 -25.75
N PRO A 63 31.67 10.65 -25.17
CA PRO A 63 31.02 11.69 -25.94
C PRO A 63 32.10 12.62 -26.58
N GLU A 64 31.81 13.19 -27.73
CA GLU A 64 32.67 14.19 -28.38
C GLU A 64 32.53 15.56 -27.69
N LEU A 65 32.66 15.61 -26.38
CA LEU A 65 32.54 16.81 -25.57
C LEU A 65 33.83 17.06 -24.77
N LYS A 66 34.20 18.32 -24.57
CA LYS A 66 35.36 18.69 -23.74
C LYS A 66 35.18 18.37 -22.28
N SER A 67 33.93 18.38 -21.81
CA SER A 67 33.52 17.96 -20.47
C SER A 67 32.09 17.44 -20.51
N PHE A 68 31.79 16.46 -19.68
CA PHE A 68 30.46 15.80 -19.59
C PHE A 68 30.22 15.32 -18.18
N HIS A 69 28.93 15.06 -17.86
CA HIS A 69 28.54 14.56 -16.57
C HIS A 69 28.19 13.05 -16.66
N ILE A 70 28.77 12.28 -15.76
CA ILE A 70 28.40 10.87 -15.58
C ILE A 70 27.67 10.74 -14.28
N ARG A 71 26.49 10.16 -14.34
CA ARG A 71 25.67 9.87 -13.16
C ARG A 71 25.68 8.38 -12.88
N PHE A 72 25.87 8.06 -11.60
CA PHE A 72 25.91 6.70 -11.05
C PHE A 72 24.72 6.53 -10.14
N VAL A 73 23.96 5.44 -10.35
CA VAL A 73 22.79 5.10 -9.54
C VAL A 73 22.83 3.63 -9.19
N ALA A 74 22.78 3.33 -7.90
CA ALA A 74 22.68 1.97 -7.39
C ALA A 74 21.65 1.92 -6.27
N MET A 75 20.96 0.79 -6.15
CA MET A 75 20.02 0.55 -5.06
C MET A 75 20.78 0.51 -3.72
N GLY A 76 20.34 1.28 -2.73
CA GLY A 76 21.01 1.38 -1.43
C GLY A 76 22.17 2.36 -1.38
N TYR A 77 22.38 3.18 -2.42
CA TYR A 77 23.43 4.20 -2.48
C TYR A 77 22.90 5.56 -2.90
N GLU A 78 23.58 6.62 -2.51
CA GLU A 78 23.31 7.95 -3.02
C GLU A 78 23.72 8.06 -4.50
N SER A 79 22.84 8.68 -5.32
CA SER A 79 23.20 8.92 -6.71
C SER A 79 24.27 9.99 -6.78
N THR A 80 25.39 9.67 -7.42
CA THR A 80 26.55 10.57 -7.56
C THR A 80 26.67 11.01 -9.02
N THR A 81 26.90 12.30 -9.25
CA THR A 81 27.20 12.84 -10.58
C THR A 81 28.61 13.44 -10.58
N LEU A 82 29.45 12.94 -11.46
CA LEU A 82 30.82 13.43 -11.62
C LEU A 82 30.94 14.24 -12.92
N LEU A 83 31.58 15.41 -12.85
CA LEU A 83 32.01 16.14 -14.02
C LEU A 83 33.35 15.57 -14.47
N CYS A 84 33.41 15.06 -15.69
CA CYS A 84 34.60 14.45 -16.28
C CYS A 84 35.11 15.27 -17.44
N ALA A 85 36.44 15.34 -17.59
CA ALA A 85 37.06 15.90 -18.77
C ALA A 85 37.09 14.86 -19.89
N GLY A 86 36.99 15.32 -21.16
CA GLY A 86 36.89 14.42 -22.31
C GLY A 86 38.14 13.55 -22.57
N ASP A 87 39.25 13.83 -21.91
CA ASP A 87 40.52 13.11 -21.98
C ASP A 87 40.82 12.22 -20.76
N SER A 88 39.84 12.06 -19.84
CA SER A 88 40.02 11.25 -18.63
C SER A 88 40.13 9.75 -18.97
N PRO A 89 41.28 9.08 -18.74
CA PRO A 89 41.48 7.70 -19.21
C PRO A 89 40.73 6.66 -18.39
N VAL A 90 40.51 6.88 -17.09
CA VAL A 90 39.77 5.97 -16.20
C VAL A 90 39.03 6.76 -15.13
N ILE A 91 37.76 6.46 -14.93
CA ILE A 91 36.91 7.14 -13.94
C ILE A 91 36.73 6.24 -12.72
N THR A 92 37.00 6.80 -11.55
CA THR A 92 36.71 6.15 -10.29
C THR A 92 35.55 6.88 -9.58
N ALA A 93 34.43 6.20 -9.38
CA ALA A 93 33.32 6.72 -8.62
C ALA A 93 33.23 6.01 -7.26
N ARG A 94 32.91 6.75 -6.23
CA ARG A 94 32.63 6.23 -4.88
C ARG A 94 31.21 6.59 -4.52
N LEU A 95 30.36 5.59 -4.31
CA LEU A 95 28.98 5.78 -3.89
C LEU A 95 28.88 5.65 -2.38
N ILE A 96 28.21 6.59 -1.76
CA ILE A 96 27.95 6.59 -0.32
C ILE A 96 26.77 5.67 -0.04
N PRO A 97 26.91 4.63 0.81
CA PRO A 97 25.78 3.79 1.20
C PRO A 97 24.70 4.64 1.87
N LYS A 98 23.46 4.40 1.49
CA LYS A 98 22.31 4.96 2.21
C LYS A 98 22.00 4.05 3.38
N HIS A 99 22.41 4.42 4.55
CA HIS A 99 22.13 3.68 5.80
C HIS A 99 20.66 3.76 6.25
N LEU A 100 19.88 4.62 5.63
CA LEU A 100 18.46 4.80 5.90
C LEU A 100 17.68 4.82 4.58
N ASP A 101 16.73 3.90 4.45
CA ASP A 101 15.78 3.80 3.32
C ASP A 101 14.77 5.00 3.25
N LEU A 102 15.20 6.20 3.65
CA LEU A 102 14.34 7.41 3.66
C LEU A 102 14.14 8.06 2.29
N HIS A 103 14.80 7.51 1.25
CA HIS A 103 14.69 8.05 -0.12
C HIS A 103 14.17 7.03 -1.13
N GLU A 104 13.26 6.17 -0.69
CA GLU A 104 12.54 5.29 -1.61
C GLU A 104 11.79 6.13 -2.64
N VAL A 105 11.89 5.74 -3.91
CA VAL A 105 11.13 6.39 -4.99
C VAL A 105 9.66 6.07 -4.77
N THR A 106 8.85 7.08 -4.53
CA THR A 106 7.40 6.92 -4.45
C THR A 106 6.78 6.94 -5.85
N VAL A 107 5.93 5.98 -6.11
CA VAL A 107 5.19 5.85 -7.39
C VAL A 107 3.82 6.52 -7.28
N SER A 108 3.26 6.57 -6.08
CA SER A 108 1.94 7.14 -5.78
C SER A 108 1.92 8.67 -5.78
N GLY A 109 3.04 9.37 -5.81
CA GLY A 109 3.07 10.80 -5.97
C GLY A 109 2.56 11.26 -7.35
N ALA A 110 2.40 12.57 -7.52
CA ALA A 110 2.03 13.17 -8.81
C ALA A 110 3.01 12.74 -9.93
N LEU A 111 4.24 12.51 -9.54
CA LEU A 111 5.34 11.98 -10.34
C LEU A 111 6.04 10.88 -9.56
N SER A 112 6.55 9.86 -10.25
CA SER A 112 7.52 8.93 -9.66
C SER A 112 8.80 9.69 -9.36
N GLN A 113 9.05 10.01 -8.11
CA GLN A 113 10.19 10.80 -7.65
C GLN A 113 10.62 10.36 -6.25
N ALA A 114 11.80 10.80 -5.82
CA ALA A 114 12.23 10.54 -4.45
C ALA A 114 11.25 11.14 -3.45
N GLN A 115 10.97 10.45 -2.35
CA GLN A 115 10.11 10.93 -1.27
C GLN A 115 10.58 12.30 -0.76
N SER A 116 11.88 12.53 -0.72
CA SER A 116 12.47 13.81 -0.34
C SER A 116 11.96 14.99 -1.17
N GLU A 117 11.73 14.81 -2.47
CA GLU A 117 11.25 15.85 -3.38
C GLU A 117 9.74 16.08 -3.32
N ASN A 118 8.99 15.22 -2.63
CA ASN A 118 7.54 15.29 -2.57
C ASN A 118 7.08 16.22 -1.45
N PRO A 119 6.26 17.24 -1.74
CA PRO A 119 5.70 18.13 -0.71
C PRO A 119 4.73 17.41 0.25
N PHE A 120 4.13 16.31 -0.18
CA PHE A 120 3.26 15.49 0.66
C PHE A 120 4.05 14.35 1.27
N HIS A 121 3.82 14.09 2.55
CA HIS A 121 4.46 12.97 3.22
C HIS A 121 3.81 11.65 2.79
N ILE A 122 4.58 10.78 2.14
CA ILE A 122 4.18 9.44 1.68
C ILE A 122 5.03 8.42 2.43
N GLU A 123 4.40 7.57 3.21
CA GLU A 123 5.07 6.44 3.83
C GLU A 123 5.16 5.29 2.84
N SER A 124 6.38 4.88 2.46
CA SER A 124 6.63 3.70 1.64
C SER A 124 7.26 2.59 2.49
N ARG A 125 6.76 1.37 2.34
CA ARG A 125 7.28 0.19 3.06
C ARG A 125 7.27 -1.02 2.13
N LYS A 126 8.35 -1.81 2.19
CA LYS A 126 8.43 -3.08 1.46
C LYS A 126 7.45 -4.09 2.05
N ILE A 127 6.74 -4.80 1.20
CA ILE A 127 5.78 -5.83 1.63
C ILE A 127 6.49 -6.96 2.38
N ASP A 128 7.69 -7.35 1.94
CA ASP A 128 8.49 -8.39 2.61
C ASP A 128 8.80 -8.01 4.06
N ASP A 129 9.09 -6.74 4.36
CA ASP A 129 9.37 -6.26 5.73
C ASP A 129 8.10 -6.27 6.59
N LEU A 130 6.97 -5.82 6.04
CA LEU A 130 5.69 -5.79 6.74
C LEU A 130 5.15 -7.20 7.04
N THR A 131 5.38 -8.15 6.13
CA THR A 131 4.93 -9.55 6.28
C THR A 131 5.95 -10.46 6.96
N ALA A 132 7.15 -9.97 7.24
CA ALA A 132 8.23 -10.72 7.88
C ALA A 132 7.85 -11.28 9.27
N VAL A 133 6.91 -10.68 9.95
CA VAL A 133 6.42 -11.09 11.28
C VAL A 133 5.12 -11.88 11.20
N ALA A 134 4.90 -12.60 10.10
CA ALA A 134 3.74 -13.48 9.92
C ALA A 134 2.40 -12.76 10.10
N ALA A 135 2.20 -11.63 9.42
CA ALA A 135 0.89 -10.97 9.34
C ALA A 135 -0.13 -11.94 8.71
N MET A 136 -1.34 -12.00 9.28
CA MET A 136 -2.39 -12.88 8.83
C MET A 136 -3.08 -12.40 7.55
N ASN A 137 -3.10 -11.07 7.36
CA ASN A 137 -3.71 -10.41 6.20
C ASN A 137 -3.00 -9.09 5.90
N MET A 138 -3.32 -8.46 4.76
CA MET A 138 -2.70 -7.19 4.37
C MET A 138 -3.10 -6.01 5.25
N GLY A 139 -4.28 -6.03 5.87
CA GLY A 139 -4.69 -5.01 6.85
C GLY A 139 -3.76 -4.99 8.06
N GLU A 140 -3.45 -6.17 8.63
CA GLU A 140 -2.49 -6.31 9.73
C GLU A 140 -1.06 -5.90 9.31
N ALA A 141 -0.64 -6.29 8.11
CA ALA A 141 0.67 -5.92 7.59
C ALA A 141 0.86 -4.40 7.53
N ILE A 142 -0.08 -3.67 6.89
CA ILE A 142 0.02 -2.22 6.75
C ILE A 142 -0.28 -1.45 8.04
N ALA A 143 -0.99 -2.05 9.01
CA ALA A 143 -1.22 -1.45 10.32
C ALA A 143 0.08 -1.21 11.12
N ARG A 144 1.23 -1.73 10.69
CA ARG A 144 2.56 -1.44 11.25
C ARG A 144 3.10 -0.07 10.83
N ILE A 145 2.50 0.56 9.83
CA ILE A 145 2.86 1.90 9.40
C ILE A 145 2.33 2.91 10.42
N PRO A 146 3.13 3.93 10.84
CA PRO A 146 2.65 4.97 11.75
C PRO A 146 1.35 5.61 11.27
N GLY A 147 0.39 5.87 12.16
CA GLY A 147 -0.91 6.47 11.83
C GLY A 147 -1.86 5.57 11.03
N VAL A 148 -1.45 4.32 10.73
CA VAL A 148 -2.30 3.31 10.09
C VAL A 148 -2.67 2.23 11.10
N TYR A 149 -3.93 1.83 11.11
CA TYR A 149 -4.48 0.78 11.95
C TYR A 149 -5.32 -0.17 11.09
N GLN A 150 -5.86 -1.21 11.68
CA GLN A 150 -6.82 -2.10 11.01
C GLN A 150 -8.14 -2.18 11.78
N SER A 151 -9.25 -2.21 11.07
CA SER A 151 -10.52 -2.72 11.58
C SER A 151 -10.64 -4.17 11.13
N SER A 152 -10.88 -5.09 12.06
CA SER A 152 -10.87 -6.52 11.76
C SER A 152 -12.09 -7.26 12.32
N LEU A 153 -12.54 -8.30 11.60
CA LEU A 153 -13.48 -9.31 12.06
C LEU A 153 -12.79 -10.69 12.00
N GLY A 154 -12.06 -11.02 13.07
CA GLY A 154 -11.16 -12.17 13.09
C GLY A 154 -9.92 -11.99 12.20
N ASN A 155 -9.25 -13.10 11.84
CA ASN A 155 -7.99 -13.08 11.11
C ASN A 155 -8.15 -12.98 9.58
N GLY A 156 -9.28 -13.42 9.04
CA GLY A 156 -9.53 -13.44 7.58
C GLY A 156 -10.06 -12.15 7.00
N ILE A 157 -10.54 -11.23 7.83
CA ILE A 157 -11.24 -10.02 7.40
C ILE A 157 -10.61 -8.81 8.07
N ALA A 158 -10.03 -7.91 7.26
CA ALA A 158 -9.48 -6.65 7.76
C ALA A 158 -9.52 -5.56 6.71
N LYS A 159 -9.67 -4.31 7.17
CA LYS A 159 -9.63 -3.09 6.38
C LYS A 159 -8.71 -2.05 7.02
N PRO A 160 -8.05 -1.20 6.21
CA PRO A 160 -7.19 -0.15 6.74
C PRO A 160 -8.01 0.98 7.40
N VAL A 161 -7.45 1.50 8.47
CA VAL A 161 -7.88 2.74 9.12
C VAL A 161 -6.71 3.71 9.08
N VAL A 162 -6.88 4.86 8.45
CA VAL A 162 -5.83 5.86 8.30
C VAL A 162 -6.22 7.10 9.09
N ARG A 163 -5.41 7.45 10.09
CA ARG A 163 -5.67 8.58 10.98
C ARG A 163 -7.12 8.63 11.50
N GLY A 164 -7.62 7.47 11.95
CA GLY A 164 -8.97 7.31 12.52
C GLY A 164 -10.12 7.25 11.52
N LEU A 165 -9.85 7.43 10.25
CA LEU A 165 -10.85 7.35 9.17
C LEU A 165 -10.76 6.01 8.46
N GLN A 166 -11.91 5.42 8.15
CA GLN A 166 -12.04 4.08 7.58
C GLN A 166 -13.10 4.01 6.46
N GLY A 167 -13.26 2.83 5.88
CA GLY A 167 -14.28 2.55 4.87
C GLY A 167 -14.08 3.38 3.62
N MET A 168 -15.16 4.01 3.18
CA MET A 168 -15.19 4.78 1.93
C MET A 168 -14.31 6.05 1.92
N ARG A 169 -13.72 6.44 3.05
CA ARG A 169 -12.80 7.57 3.14
C ARG A 169 -11.35 7.20 2.87
N VAL A 170 -11.04 5.89 2.76
CA VAL A 170 -9.72 5.35 2.41
C VAL A 170 -9.77 4.76 1.01
N VAL A 171 -9.08 5.36 0.07
CA VAL A 171 -8.97 4.81 -1.29
C VAL A 171 -7.85 3.78 -1.34
N THR A 172 -8.16 2.58 -1.81
CA THR A 172 -7.18 1.51 -2.00
C THR A 172 -6.91 1.31 -3.49
N LEU A 173 -5.64 1.28 -3.87
CA LEU A 173 -5.23 1.05 -5.25
C LEU A 173 -4.21 -0.09 -5.36
N MET A 174 -4.27 -0.81 -6.46
CA MET A 174 -3.27 -1.79 -6.87
C MET A 174 -2.76 -1.42 -8.26
N ASN A 175 -1.51 -0.97 -8.34
CA ASN A 175 -0.89 -0.47 -9.59
C ASN A 175 -1.74 0.61 -10.32
N GLY A 176 -2.38 1.50 -9.57
CA GLY A 176 -3.25 2.55 -10.09
C GLY A 176 -4.71 2.13 -10.35
N LEU A 177 -5.03 0.84 -10.25
CA LEU A 177 -6.38 0.31 -10.36
C LEU A 177 -7.11 0.45 -9.02
N ARG A 178 -8.21 1.19 -9.00
CA ARG A 178 -8.98 1.45 -7.78
C ARG A 178 -9.80 0.24 -7.38
N ILE A 179 -9.80 -0.09 -6.08
CA ILE A 179 -10.49 -1.23 -5.47
C ILE A 179 -11.63 -0.71 -4.62
N GLU A 180 -12.86 -1.00 -5.02
CA GLU A 180 -14.09 -0.44 -4.45
C GLU A 180 -14.77 -1.33 -3.41
N SER A 181 -14.20 -2.50 -3.07
CA SER A 181 -14.75 -3.39 -2.03
C SER A 181 -14.84 -2.75 -0.62
N GLN A 182 -14.27 -1.57 -0.44
CA GLN A 182 -14.39 -0.79 0.81
C GLN A 182 -15.84 -0.38 1.11
N GLN A 183 -16.68 -0.18 0.08
CA GLN A 183 -18.06 0.24 0.25
C GLN A 183 -18.96 -0.80 0.93
N TRP A 184 -18.55 -2.06 0.96
CA TRP A 184 -19.26 -3.12 1.64
C TRP A 184 -18.78 -3.24 3.07
N GLY A 185 -19.23 -2.47 4.01
CA GLY A 185 -19.02 -2.57 5.44
C GLY A 185 -17.61 -2.96 5.95
N GLY A 186 -17.41 -2.89 7.26
CA GLY A 186 -16.14 -3.28 7.91
C GLY A 186 -15.96 -4.81 8.08
N ASP A 187 -16.96 -5.55 7.77
CA ASP A 187 -17.08 -7.02 7.97
C ASP A 187 -16.67 -7.80 6.71
N HIS A 188 -16.20 -7.12 5.69
CA HIS A 188 -15.72 -7.71 4.44
C HIS A 188 -14.27 -7.34 4.18
N GLY A 189 -13.44 -8.32 3.77
CA GLY A 189 -12.01 -8.13 3.55
C GLY A 189 -11.67 -7.31 2.29
N MET A 190 -10.42 -6.86 2.21
CA MET A 190 -9.92 -6.13 1.04
C MET A 190 -9.75 -7.01 -0.21
N GLY A 191 -9.58 -8.31 -0.05
CA GLY A 191 -9.30 -9.23 -1.16
C GLY A 191 -7.90 -9.09 -1.78
N ILE A 192 -6.96 -8.47 -1.07
CA ILE A 192 -5.57 -8.27 -1.48
C ILE A 192 -4.67 -9.20 -0.68
N THR A 193 -3.77 -9.90 -1.38
CA THR A 193 -2.74 -10.76 -0.79
C THR A 193 -1.35 -10.18 -1.05
N ASP A 194 -0.32 -10.68 -0.37
CA ASP A 194 1.07 -10.26 -0.54
C ASP A 194 1.74 -10.76 -1.84
N LEU A 195 1.11 -11.69 -2.57
CA LEU A 195 1.71 -12.33 -3.75
C LEU A 195 2.12 -11.32 -4.83
N GLY A 196 3.43 -11.25 -5.11
CA GLY A 196 4.00 -10.41 -6.15
C GLY A 196 3.81 -8.91 -5.92
N LEU A 197 3.54 -8.47 -4.69
CA LEU A 197 3.60 -7.07 -4.29
C LEU A 197 5.02 -6.73 -3.81
N GLY A 198 5.53 -5.56 -4.21
CA GLY A 198 6.85 -5.06 -3.84
C GLY A 198 6.81 -4.14 -2.65
N ASN A 199 6.04 -3.08 -2.74
CA ASN A 199 5.87 -2.10 -1.68
C ASN A 199 4.42 -1.63 -1.56
N VAL A 200 4.11 -1.05 -0.42
CA VAL A 200 2.90 -0.28 -0.20
C VAL A 200 3.29 1.15 0.14
N GLU A 201 2.56 2.09 -0.45
CA GLU A 201 2.69 3.52 -0.18
C GLU A 201 1.40 4.01 0.46
N VAL A 202 1.53 4.76 1.55
CA VAL A 202 0.39 5.36 2.25
C VAL A 202 0.51 6.86 2.23
N ILE A 203 -0.43 7.51 1.54
CA ILE A 203 -0.59 8.96 1.54
C ILE A 203 -1.63 9.28 2.62
N LYS A 204 -1.25 10.01 3.66
CA LYS A 204 -2.14 10.33 4.78
C LYS A 204 -2.78 11.69 4.56
N GLY A 205 -4.11 11.73 4.60
CA GLY A 205 -4.91 12.95 4.37
C GLY A 205 -5.49 13.06 2.96
N PRO A 206 -6.27 14.11 2.67
CA PRO A 206 -6.97 14.25 1.41
C PRO A 206 -6.03 14.22 0.21
N ALA A 207 -6.02 13.10 -0.50
CA ALA A 207 -5.26 12.88 -1.72
C ALA A 207 -6.15 12.94 -2.97
N SER A 208 -7.32 13.56 -2.84
CA SER A 208 -8.35 13.62 -3.88
C SER A 208 -7.85 14.23 -5.19
N LEU A 209 -6.83 15.08 -5.14
CA LEU A 209 -6.29 15.72 -6.35
C LEU A 209 -5.87 14.71 -7.42
N LEU A 210 -5.17 13.65 -7.04
CA LEU A 210 -4.64 12.65 -7.99
C LEU A 210 -5.49 11.39 -8.07
N TYR A 211 -6.21 11.05 -7.01
CA TYR A 211 -6.88 9.76 -6.86
C TYR A 211 -8.39 9.83 -6.91
N GLY A 212 -8.94 11.04 -7.07
CA GLY A 212 -10.37 11.27 -7.23
C GLY A 212 -11.10 11.46 -5.91
N ALA A 213 -12.42 11.57 -6.01
CA ALA A 213 -13.31 11.63 -4.87
C ALA A 213 -13.07 10.46 -3.89
N ASP A 214 -13.51 10.65 -2.65
CA ASP A 214 -13.48 9.67 -1.54
C ASP A 214 -12.14 9.58 -0.78
N ALA A 215 -11.01 10.06 -1.30
CA ALA A 215 -9.72 10.03 -0.61
C ALA A 215 -9.61 11.08 0.51
N LEU A 216 -10.53 11.08 1.50
CA LEU A 216 -10.53 12.03 2.62
C LEU A 216 -9.53 11.66 3.74
N ALA A 217 -9.38 10.37 3.99
CA ALA A 217 -8.42 9.82 4.96
C ALA A 217 -7.03 9.67 4.34
N GLY A 218 -7.01 9.36 3.05
CA GLY A 218 -5.80 9.09 2.31
C GLY A 218 -5.93 7.95 1.33
N VAL A 219 -4.77 7.49 0.88
CA VAL A 219 -4.64 6.45 -0.13
C VAL A 219 -3.68 5.37 0.35
N VAL A 220 -4.07 4.12 0.16
CA VAL A 220 -3.20 2.94 0.30
C VAL A 220 -2.92 2.41 -1.10
N TYR A 221 -1.68 2.51 -1.54
CA TYR A 221 -1.27 2.19 -2.90
C TYR A 221 -0.30 1.00 -2.91
N PHE A 222 -0.73 -0.12 -3.47
CA PHE A 222 0.08 -1.33 -3.62
C PHE A 222 0.76 -1.36 -4.98
N ASN A 223 2.07 -1.54 -4.99
CA ASN A 223 2.89 -1.69 -6.19
C ASN A 223 3.36 -3.14 -6.36
N ASP A 224 3.44 -3.57 -7.61
CA ASP A 224 4.04 -4.87 -7.94
C ASP A 224 5.55 -4.92 -7.63
N GLN A 225 6.05 -6.13 -7.39
CA GLN A 225 7.49 -6.38 -7.38
C GLN A 225 8.11 -6.00 -8.73
N PRO A 226 9.35 -5.49 -8.73
CA PRO A 226 10.10 -5.24 -9.96
C PRO A 226 10.20 -6.51 -10.82
N HIS A 227 10.32 -6.31 -12.13
CA HIS A 227 10.67 -7.40 -13.03
C HIS A 227 12.07 -7.94 -12.74
N ALA A 228 12.32 -9.19 -13.12
CA ALA A 228 13.69 -9.73 -13.12
C ALA A 228 14.62 -8.84 -13.98
N PRO A 229 15.92 -8.76 -13.69
CA PRO A 229 16.89 -8.08 -14.55
C PRO A 229 16.88 -8.66 -15.98
N THR A 230 17.14 -7.82 -16.97
CA THR A 230 17.13 -8.25 -18.39
C THR A 230 18.09 -9.42 -18.62
N GLY A 231 17.63 -10.45 -19.31
CA GLY A 231 18.35 -11.69 -19.55
C GLY A 231 18.35 -12.68 -18.37
N LYS A 232 17.65 -12.35 -17.27
CA LYS A 232 17.55 -13.22 -16.09
C LYS A 232 16.15 -13.80 -15.94
N ARG A 233 16.10 -14.92 -15.25
CA ARG A 233 14.89 -15.54 -14.72
C ARG A 233 15.05 -15.72 -13.22
N GLU A 234 13.97 -15.58 -12.49
CA GLU A 234 13.94 -15.71 -11.05
C GLU A 234 12.75 -16.57 -10.65
N ILE A 235 12.99 -17.46 -9.73
CA ILE A 235 11.97 -18.32 -9.11
C ILE A 235 12.00 -18.04 -7.61
N GLU A 236 10.84 -17.77 -7.06
CA GLU A 236 10.67 -17.54 -5.64
C GLU A 236 9.56 -18.44 -5.11
N SER A 237 9.81 -19.08 -3.98
CA SER A 237 8.82 -19.88 -3.25
C SER A 237 8.91 -19.54 -1.78
N LYS A 238 7.78 -19.23 -1.15
CA LYS A 238 7.69 -18.86 0.27
C LYS A 238 6.61 -19.71 0.93
N THR A 239 6.99 -20.44 1.96
CA THR A 239 6.09 -21.22 2.82
C THR A 239 6.07 -20.60 4.20
N LEU A 240 4.89 -20.30 4.75
CA LEU A 240 4.71 -19.79 6.09
C LEU A 240 3.81 -20.75 6.87
N PHE A 241 4.32 -21.23 8.00
CA PHE A 241 3.55 -21.99 8.99
C PHE A 241 3.27 -21.12 10.23
N GLN A 242 2.08 -21.22 10.79
CA GLN A 242 1.64 -20.49 11.98
C GLN A 242 0.92 -21.42 12.95
N SER A 243 1.42 -21.52 14.19
CA SER A 243 0.93 -22.48 15.18
C SER A 243 -0.47 -22.14 15.72
N ASN A 244 -0.75 -20.86 15.94
CA ASN A 244 -2.01 -20.41 16.56
C ASN A 244 -3.25 -20.84 15.75
N THR A 245 -3.16 -20.77 14.42
CA THR A 245 -4.21 -21.20 13.50
C THR A 245 -3.92 -22.55 12.85
N MET A 246 -2.83 -23.22 13.23
CA MET A 246 -2.29 -24.37 12.48
C MET A 246 -2.26 -24.09 10.98
N GLY A 247 -1.96 -22.82 10.63
CA GLY A 247 -2.09 -22.28 9.28
C GLY A 247 -0.86 -22.56 8.43
N VAL A 248 -1.09 -22.81 7.14
CA VAL A 248 -0.03 -22.90 6.13
C VAL A 248 -0.38 -21.99 4.98
N THR A 249 0.57 -21.13 4.60
CA THR A 249 0.48 -20.28 3.42
C THR A 249 1.65 -20.58 2.49
N GLN A 250 1.34 -20.87 1.23
CA GLN A 250 2.32 -21.13 0.17
C GLN A 250 2.20 -20.05 -0.90
N ARG A 251 3.33 -19.45 -1.30
CA ARG A 251 3.43 -18.50 -2.41
C ARG A 251 4.50 -19.01 -3.40
N PHE A 252 4.23 -18.88 -4.66
CA PHE A 252 5.15 -19.18 -5.76
C PHE A 252 5.12 -18.03 -6.76
N MET A 253 6.30 -17.59 -7.21
CA MET A 253 6.46 -16.55 -8.21
C MET A 253 7.57 -16.93 -9.20
N TYR A 254 7.26 -16.82 -10.48
CA TYR A 254 8.20 -16.91 -11.58
C TYR A 254 8.30 -15.57 -12.28
N ARG A 255 9.51 -15.09 -12.51
CA ARG A 255 9.78 -13.81 -13.20
C ARG A 255 10.86 -14.05 -14.26
N GLU A 256 10.64 -13.58 -15.47
CA GLU A 256 11.64 -13.61 -16.55
C GLU A 256 11.60 -12.27 -17.31
N ALA A 257 12.77 -11.76 -17.66
CA ALA A 257 12.91 -10.57 -18.48
C ALA A 257 13.83 -10.82 -19.65
N ARG A 258 13.34 -10.54 -20.86
CA ARG A 258 14.09 -10.43 -22.10
C ARG A 258 14.17 -8.96 -22.50
N GLU A 259 14.92 -8.62 -23.51
CA GLU A 259 15.12 -7.23 -23.94
C GLU A 259 13.80 -6.47 -24.12
N LYS A 260 12.83 -7.05 -24.81
CA LYS A 260 11.55 -6.39 -25.16
C LYS A 260 10.37 -6.88 -24.36
N VAL A 261 10.42 -8.10 -23.83
CA VAL A 261 9.28 -8.75 -23.18
C VAL A 261 9.69 -9.21 -21.79
N ARG A 262 8.85 -8.93 -20.82
CA ARG A 262 9.02 -9.36 -19.44
C ARG A 262 7.72 -9.94 -18.94
N TRP A 263 7.79 -11.01 -18.15
CA TRP A 263 6.61 -11.59 -17.55
C TRP A 263 6.83 -12.02 -16.11
N GLN A 264 5.73 -12.04 -15.39
CA GLN A 264 5.65 -12.56 -14.02
C GLN A 264 4.41 -13.45 -13.93
N LEU A 265 4.56 -14.59 -13.31
CA LEU A 265 3.49 -15.54 -13.06
C LEU A 265 3.56 -15.98 -11.60
N GLY A 266 2.46 -15.88 -10.89
CA GLY A 266 2.40 -16.25 -9.48
C GLY A 266 1.15 -17.00 -9.12
N ALA A 267 1.28 -17.88 -8.12
CA ALA A 267 0.17 -18.58 -7.49
C ALA A 267 0.38 -18.64 -5.98
N GLY A 268 -0.69 -18.58 -5.22
CA GLY A 268 -0.65 -18.70 -3.77
C GLY A 268 -1.89 -19.36 -3.22
N TYR A 269 -1.70 -20.04 -2.09
CA TYR A 269 -2.77 -20.63 -1.32
C TYR A 269 -2.43 -20.54 0.17
N GLY A 270 -3.43 -20.19 0.98
CA GLY A 270 -3.38 -20.15 2.44
C GLY A 270 -4.58 -20.86 3.04
N ASN A 271 -4.38 -21.58 4.14
CA ASN A 271 -5.46 -22.24 4.86
C ASN A 271 -5.20 -22.21 6.35
N HIS A 272 -6.14 -21.66 7.10
CA HIS A 272 -6.07 -21.38 8.52
C HIS A 272 -7.29 -21.94 9.24
N ALA A 273 -7.06 -22.64 10.35
CA ALA A 273 -8.12 -23.08 11.29
C ALA A 273 -8.54 -21.93 12.22
N ASP A 274 -9.50 -22.18 13.10
CA ASP A 274 -9.87 -21.23 14.14
C ASP A 274 -8.66 -20.78 14.95
N PHE A 275 -8.55 -19.49 15.25
CA PHE A 275 -7.43 -19.00 16.05
C PHE A 275 -7.59 -19.33 17.53
N GLN A 276 -6.44 -19.63 18.15
CA GLN A 276 -6.38 -19.93 19.57
C GLN A 276 -6.32 -18.65 20.40
N LEU A 277 -7.14 -18.59 21.43
CA LEU A 277 -7.21 -17.54 22.43
C LEU A 277 -6.13 -17.73 23.51
N PRO A 278 -5.78 -16.68 24.29
CA PRO A 278 -4.81 -16.79 25.37
C PRO A 278 -5.18 -17.81 26.46
N ASN A 279 -6.47 -18.11 26.65
CA ASN A 279 -6.97 -19.12 27.60
C ASN A 279 -6.90 -20.56 27.07
N GLY A 280 -6.38 -20.78 25.87
CA GLY A 280 -6.24 -22.09 25.23
C GLY A 280 -7.47 -22.54 24.43
N ARG A 281 -8.64 -21.89 24.55
CA ARG A 281 -9.83 -22.14 23.74
C ARG A 281 -9.66 -21.53 22.34
N PHE A 282 -10.60 -21.78 21.45
CA PHE A 282 -10.57 -21.30 20.07
C PHE A 282 -11.76 -20.39 19.77
N ALA A 283 -11.52 -19.31 19.00
CA ALA A 283 -12.60 -18.45 18.55
C ALA A 283 -13.40 -19.17 17.45
N GLN A 284 -14.64 -19.50 17.77
CA GLN A 284 -15.52 -20.26 16.89
C GLN A 284 -15.69 -19.56 15.54
N ASN A 285 -15.57 -20.32 14.46
CA ASN A 285 -15.81 -19.87 13.09
C ASN A 285 -14.90 -18.73 12.61
N SER A 286 -13.68 -18.62 13.17
CA SER A 286 -12.69 -17.62 12.80
C SER A 286 -11.70 -18.10 11.71
N ARG A 287 -11.92 -19.27 11.18
CA ARG A 287 -11.12 -19.93 10.12
C ARG A 287 -11.30 -19.27 8.77
N PHE A 288 -10.27 -19.33 7.95
CA PHE A 288 -10.33 -18.79 6.59
C PHE A 288 -9.35 -19.50 5.64
N ASN A 289 -9.61 -19.41 4.35
CA ASN A 289 -8.63 -19.75 3.32
C ASN A 289 -8.60 -18.68 2.23
N GLU A 290 -7.50 -18.66 1.51
CA GLU A 290 -7.31 -17.76 0.38
C GLU A 290 -6.58 -18.48 -0.76
N ALA A 291 -6.92 -18.13 -2.00
CA ALA A 291 -6.19 -18.53 -3.19
C ALA A 291 -5.96 -17.31 -4.07
N VAL A 292 -4.80 -17.23 -4.71
CA VAL A 292 -4.45 -16.10 -5.57
C VAL A 292 -3.68 -16.58 -6.79
N LEU A 293 -4.00 -15.96 -7.95
CA LEU A 293 -3.26 -16.09 -9.19
C LEU A 293 -2.89 -14.71 -9.69
N LYS A 294 -1.67 -14.53 -10.18
CA LYS A 294 -1.18 -13.27 -10.71
C LYS A 294 -0.41 -13.49 -12.00
N SER A 295 -0.66 -12.62 -12.98
CA SER A 295 0.07 -12.58 -14.24
C SER A 295 0.35 -11.14 -14.63
N VAL A 296 1.59 -10.86 -15.01
CA VAL A 296 2.01 -9.57 -15.55
C VAL A 296 2.79 -9.81 -16.83
N LEU A 297 2.39 -9.17 -17.91
CA LEU A 297 3.09 -9.16 -19.18
C LEU A 297 3.46 -7.73 -19.53
N SER A 298 4.73 -7.49 -19.82
CA SER A 298 5.24 -6.15 -20.10
C SER A 298 6.03 -6.11 -21.40
N PHE A 299 5.87 -5.03 -22.14
CA PHE A 299 6.58 -4.77 -23.40
C PHE A 299 7.31 -3.43 -23.33
N ASN A 300 8.58 -3.44 -23.71
CA ASN A 300 9.38 -2.24 -23.85
C ASN A 300 9.54 -1.90 -25.32
N GLY A 301 8.97 -0.78 -25.75
CA GLY A 301 9.27 -0.12 -27.02
C GLY A 301 10.48 0.81 -26.89
N LYS A 302 10.87 1.48 -27.99
CA LYS A 302 11.95 2.47 -27.97
C LYS A 302 11.62 3.68 -27.08
N ARG A 303 10.35 4.13 -27.07
CA ARG A 303 9.87 5.29 -26.31
C ARG A 303 8.53 4.96 -25.62
N SER A 304 8.30 3.70 -25.28
CA SER A 304 7.06 3.29 -24.63
C SER A 304 7.26 2.06 -23.76
N VAL A 305 6.44 1.97 -22.72
CA VAL A 305 6.33 0.80 -21.85
C VAL A 305 4.88 0.45 -21.70
N HIS A 306 4.56 -0.83 -21.79
CA HIS A 306 3.20 -1.35 -21.74
C HIS A 306 3.15 -2.48 -20.71
N HIS A 307 2.15 -2.47 -19.85
CA HIS A 307 1.92 -3.52 -18.86
C HIS A 307 0.49 -4.02 -18.95
N LEU A 308 0.32 -5.30 -19.18
CA LEU A 308 -0.95 -6.01 -18.99
C LEU A 308 -0.86 -6.81 -17.70
N ARG A 309 -1.78 -6.57 -16.78
CA ARG A 309 -1.84 -7.23 -15.47
C ARG A 309 -3.16 -7.93 -15.28
N TYR A 310 -3.11 -9.10 -14.70
CA TYR A 310 -4.30 -9.82 -14.23
C TYR A 310 -4.01 -10.41 -12.86
N THR A 311 -4.94 -10.20 -11.93
CA THR A 311 -4.92 -10.83 -10.61
C THR A 311 -6.30 -11.39 -10.31
N PHE A 312 -6.34 -12.63 -9.88
CA PHE A 312 -7.51 -13.29 -9.30
C PHE A 312 -7.23 -13.58 -7.83
N SER A 313 -8.17 -13.29 -6.96
CA SER A 313 -8.14 -13.76 -5.57
C SER A 313 -9.49 -14.32 -5.15
N HIS A 314 -9.43 -15.43 -4.41
CA HIS A 314 -10.56 -16.06 -3.76
C HIS A 314 -10.29 -16.11 -2.27
N THR A 315 -11.28 -15.74 -1.46
CA THR A 315 -11.21 -15.88 0.00
C THR A 315 -12.51 -16.49 0.48
N THR A 316 -12.41 -17.50 1.32
CA THR A 316 -13.53 -18.00 2.11
C THR A 316 -13.24 -17.76 3.57
N SER A 317 -14.15 -17.14 4.29
CA SER A 317 -14.02 -16.84 5.71
C SER A 317 -15.28 -17.24 6.47
N GLY A 318 -15.11 -17.85 7.62
CA GLY A 318 -16.18 -17.89 8.61
C GLY A 318 -16.48 -16.48 9.12
N ILE A 319 -17.64 -16.28 9.70
CA ILE A 319 -18.05 -15.04 10.36
C ILE A 319 -18.09 -15.30 11.87
N PRO A 320 -17.01 -15.01 12.60
CA PRO A 320 -16.97 -15.22 14.04
C PRO A 320 -17.90 -14.25 14.77
N GLY A 321 -18.48 -14.68 15.89
CA GLY A 321 -19.33 -13.83 16.73
C GLY A 321 -20.74 -13.61 16.20
N HIS A 322 -21.10 -14.23 15.08
CA HIS A 322 -22.45 -14.20 14.55
C HIS A 322 -23.31 -15.31 15.16
N THR A 323 -24.53 -14.97 15.63
CA THR A 323 -25.50 -15.92 16.16
C THR A 323 -26.92 -15.32 16.12
N HIS A 324 -27.91 -16.16 15.97
CA HIS A 324 -29.33 -15.83 16.15
C HIS A 324 -29.85 -16.18 17.56
N ASP A 325 -28.98 -16.72 18.43
CA ASP A 325 -29.32 -17.01 19.81
C ASP A 325 -29.21 -15.73 20.66
N SER A 326 -30.37 -15.20 21.05
CA SER A 326 -30.48 -14.02 21.93
C SER A 326 -29.92 -14.24 23.33
N LEU A 327 -29.67 -15.49 23.73
CA LEU A 327 -29.10 -15.87 25.02
C LEU A 327 -27.59 -16.13 24.93
N ALA A 328 -26.97 -15.93 23.76
CA ALA A 328 -25.56 -16.16 23.57
C ALA A 328 -24.71 -15.25 24.48
N THR A 329 -23.75 -15.87 25.17
CA THR A 329 -22.76 -15.15 25.99
C THR A 329 -21.40 -15.10 25.26
N PRO A 330 -20.47 -14.23 25.65
CA PRO A 330 -19.12 -14.21 25.09
C PRO A 330 -18.42 -15.58 25.09
N GLU A 331 -18.72 -16.42 26.08
CA GLU A 331 -18.15 -17.77 26.23
C GLU A 331 -18.71 -18.76 25.20
N SER A 332 -19.92 -18.56 24.70
CA SER A 332 -20.56 -19.45 23.70
C SER A 332 -19.85 -19.40 22.34
N PHE A 333 -19.09 -18.29 22.07
CA PHE A 333 -18.27 -18.16 20.88
C PHE A 333 -16.87 -18.75 21.03
N GLN A 334 -16.55 -19.39 22.18
CA GLN A 334 -15.26 -19.99 22.47
C GLN A 334 -15.40 -21.50 22.59
N VAL A 335 -14.76 -22.25 21.72
CA VAL A 335 -14.86 -23.71 21.66
C VAL A 335 -13.56 -24.39 22.10
N GLU A 336 -13.68 -25.66 22.59
CA GLU A 336 -12.51 -26.43 23.04
C GLU A 336 -11.73 -27.07 21.88
N THR A 337 -12.34 -27.21 20.71
CA THR A 337 -11.73 -27.92 19.59
C THR A 337 -11.51 -27.00 18.42
N GLN A 338 -10.29 -26.93 17.96
CA GLN A 338 -9.91 -26.20 16.75
C GLN A 338 -10.48 -26.87 15.50
N ARG A 339 -11.13 -26.11 14.65
CA ARG A 339 -11.75 -26.61 13.42
C ARG A 339 -11.20 -25.88 12.20
N ARG A 340 -11.20 -26.60 11.06
CA ARG A 340 -10.76 -26.10 9.76
C ARG A 340 -11.87 -26.11 8.71
N SER A 341 -12.81 -27.05 8.82
CA SER A 341 -13.97 -27.12 7.95
C SER A 341 -14.95 -25.99 8.23
N TYR A 342 -15.53 -25.43 7.18
CA TYR A 342 -16.51 -24.35 7.33
C TYR A 342 -17.78 -24.80 7.99
N THR A 343 -18.32 -23.91 8.82
CA THR A 343 -19.68 -23.92 9.31
C THR A 343 -20.31 -22.58 8.97
N LEU A 344 -21.63 -22.53 8.90
CA LEU A 344 -22.33 -21.28 8.73
C LEU A 344 -22.32 -20.47 10.06
N PRO A 345 -22.34 -19.14 9.98
CA PRO A 345 -22.31 -18.33 8.77
C PRO A 345 -20.93 -18.24 8.13
N ALA A 346 -20.90 -18.07 6.81
CA ALA A 346 -19.64 -17.94 6.05
C ALA A 346 -19.80 -17.02 4.84
N GLN A 347 -18.70 -16.36 4.46
CA GLN A 347 -18.64 -15.48 3.31
C GLN A 347 -17.56 -15.91 2.31
N PHE A 348 -17.86 -15.68 1.03
CA PHE A 348 -17.04 -16.05 -0.11
C PHE A 348 -16.81 -14.82 -0.98
N PHE A 349 -15.54 -14.51 -1.24
CA PHE A 349 -15.13 -13.41 -2.11
C PHE A 349 -14.41 -13.94 -3.33
N ASN A 350 -14.82 -13.46 -4.51
CA ASN A 350 -14.08 -13.66 -5.74
C ASN A 350 -13.74 -12.29 -6.31
N ASN A 351 -12.45 -12.01 -6.50
CA ASN A 351 -11.99 -10.75 -7.06
C ASN A 351 -11.22 -11.00 -8.35
N HIS A 352 -11.52 -10.22 -9.36
CA HIS A 352 -10.79 -10.15 -10.62
C HIS A 352 -10.33 -8.72 -10.83
N PHE A 353 -9.04 -8.55 -11.11
CA PHE A 353 -8.43 -7.26 -11.41
C PHE A 353 -7.69 -7.39 -12.73
N ILE A 354 -8.06 -6.61 -13.74
CA ILE A 354 -7.36 -6.54 -15.01
C ILE A 354 -7.00 -5.09 -15.32
N SER A 355 -5.76 -4.83 -15.71
CA SER A 355 -5.34 -3.49 -16.11
C SER A 355 -4.38 -3.51 -17.29
N PHE A 356 -4.47 -2.49 -18.12
CA PHE A 356 -3.58 -2.19 -19.21
C PHE A 356 -3.03 -0.78 -18.98
N ASP A 357 -1.75 -0.69 -18.58
CA ASP A 357 -1.04 0.55 -18.29
C ASP A 357 -0.01 0.80 -19.39
N ASN A 358 -0.13 1.95 -20.02
CA ASN A 358 0.70 2.34 -21.16
C ASN A 358 1.35 3.68 -20.89
N LYS A 359 2.65 3.75 -21.12
CA LYS A 359 3.44 4.96 -20.96
C LYS A 359 4.25 5.24 -22.22
N TRP A 360 4.15 6.46 -22.71
CA TRP A 360 4.91 6.96 -23.87
C TRP A 360 5.76 8.15 -23.43
N PHE A 361 7.01 8.13 -23.85
CA PHE A 361 7.98 9.16 -23.51
C PHE A 361 8.32 10.02 -24.74
N GLY A 362 8.04 11.32 -24.65
CA GLY A 362 8.58 12.34 -25.55
C GLY A 362 9.86 12.96 -24.97
N GLU A 363 10.46 13.91 -25.66
CA GLU A 363 11.68 14.60 -25.20
C GLU A 363 11.44 15.39 -23.89
N ARG A 364 10.29 16.05 -23.79
CA ARG A 364 9.90 16.86 -22.61
C ARG A 364 8.48 16.59 -22.16
N SER A 365 7.96 15.44 -22.52
CA SER A 365 6.59 15.07 -22.19
C SER A 365 6.46 13.56 -21.96
N GLU A 366 5.44 13.20 -21.21
CA GLU A 366 5.08 11.81 -20.95
C GLU A 366 3.56 11.70 -21.00
N LEU A 367 3.05 10.69 -21.71
CA LEU A 367 1.64 10.33 -21.69
C LEU A 367 1.49 8.97 -21.05
N GLN A 368 0.67 8.88 -20.03
CA GLN A 368 0.31 7.61 -19.40
C GLN A 368 -1.20 7.38 -19.52
N ILE A 369 -1.59 6.20 -19.95
CA ILE A 369 -2.99 5.78 -20.04
C ILE A 369 -3.11 4.43 -19.34
N LEU A 370 -3.84 4.42 -18.24
CA LEU A 370 -4.30 3.24 -17.55
C LEU A 370 -5.77 3.00 -17.91
N ALA A 371 -6.09 1.82 -18.37
CA ALA A 371 -7.46 1.33 -18.50
C ALA A 371 -7.58 0.00 -17.77
N GLY A 372 -8.69 -0.24 -17.09
CA GLY A 372 -8.85 -1.49 -16.38
C GLY A 372 -10.27 -1.77 -15.91
N ALA A 373 -10.44 -2.97 -15.39
CA ALA A 373 -11.69 -3.41 -14.79
C ALA A 373 -11.41 -4.19 -13.51
N THR A 374 -12.31 -4.04 -12.53
CA THR A 374 -12.36 -4.87 -11.33
C THR A 374 -13.74 -5.50 -11.21
N SER A 375 -13.79 -6.73 -10.74
CA SER A 375 -15.03 -7.39 -10.36
C SER A 375 -14.83 -8.02 -8.99
N ASN A 376 -15.70 -7.68 -8.07
CA ASN A 376 -15.75 -8.27 -6.75
C ASN A 376 -17.13 -8.91 -6.57
N ARG A 377 -17.16 -10.21 -6.28
CA ARG A 377 -18.38 -10.94 -5.97
C ARG A 377 -18.34 -11.40 -4.53
N LEU A 378 -19.30 -10.92 -3.74
CA LEU A 378 -19.56 -11.33 -2.37
C LEU A 378 -20.74 -12.28 -2.35
N ILE A 379 -20.60 -13.40 -1.63
CA ILE A 379 -21.69 -14.33 -1.31
C ILE A 379 -21.61 -14.63 0.18
N GLU A 380 -22.70 -14.42 0.91
CA GLU A 380 -22.84 -14.82 2.29
C GLU A 380 -23.91 -15.89 2.42
N TYR A 381 -23.60 -16.90 3.22
CA TYR A 381 -24.57 -17.91 3.68
C TYR A 381 -24.67 -17.80 5.19
N ASP A 382 -25.88 -17.68 5.68
CA ASP A 382 -26.15 -17.59 7.11
C ASP A 382 -26.66 -18.94 7.68
N GLU A 383 -27.92 -19.28 7.49
CA GLU A 383 -28.50 -20.49 8.04
C GLU A 383 -28.47 -21.69 7.07
N LYS A 384 -28.54 -21.45 5.77
CA LYS A 384 -28.70 -22.47 4.73
C LYS A 384 -27.61 -22.39 3.66
N VAL A 385 -26.97 -23.52 3.37
CA VAL A 385 -25.96 -23.62 2.29
C VAL A 385 -26.55 -23.53 0.88
N THR A 386 -27.89 -23.60 0.75
CA THR A 386 -28.57 -23.62 -0.57
C THR A 386 -29.07 -22.26 -1.01
N ILE A 387 -29.29 -21.34 -0.07
CA ILE A 387 -29.82 -20.01 -0.33
C ILE A 387 -28.86 -19.01 0.33
N PRO A 388 -28.16 -18.18 -0.43
CA PRO A 388 -27.33 -17.12 0.15
C PRO A 388 -28.20 -16.06 0.84
N SER A 389 -27.80 -15.61 2.01
CA SER A 389 -28.39 -14.44 2.65
C SER A 389 -28.11 -13.17 1.85
N LEU A 390 -26.85 -12.96 1.44
CA LEU A 390 -26.47 -11.89 0.52
C LEU A 390 -25.69 -12.46 -0.67
N SER A 391 -25.95 -11.95 -1.86
CA SER A 391 -25.15 -12.24 -3.03
C SER A 391 -25.10 -11.03 -3.95
N MET A 392 -23.97 -10.34 -3.93
CA MET A 392 -23.77 -9.09 -4.66
C MET A 392 -22.53 -9.14 -5.56
N SER A 393 -22.57 -8.46 -6.66
CA SER A 393 -21.43 -8.24 -7.55
C SER A 393 -21.19 -6.76 -7.78
N LEU A 394 -19.94 -6.33 -7.55
CA LEU A 394 -19.49 -4.98 -7.80
C LEU A 394 -18.47 -5.02 -8.95
N THR A 395 -18.87 -4.52 -10.08
CA THR A 395 -18.01 -4.46 -11.28
C THR A 395 -17.70 -3.01 -11.62
N ASN A 396 -16.43 -2.71 -11.88
CA ASN A 396 -15.97 -1.39 -12.26
C ASN A 396 -15.18 -1.46 -13.56
N ALA A 397 -15.45 -0.53 -14.47
CA ALA A 397 -14.59 -0.21 -15.59
C ALA A 397 -14.02 1.19 -15.35
N LEU A 398 -12.71 1.35 -15.44
CA LEU A 398 -12.06 2.60 -15.11
C LEU A 398 -10.93 2.97 -16.08
N TYR A 399 -10.65 4.25 -16.16
CA TYR A 399 -9.51 4.78 -16.89
C TYR A 399 -8.87 5.96 -16.16
N ASN A 400 -7.58 6.17 -16.44
CA ASN A 400 -6.83 7.35 -16.02
C ASN A 400 -5.85 7.72 -17.14
N ALA A 401 -6.04 8.89 -17.74
CA ALA A 401 -5.16 9.45 -18.75
C ALA A 401 -4.42 10.64 -18.13
N LYS A 402 -3.08 10.55 -18.07
CA LYS A 402 -2.20 11.55 -17.45
C LYS A 402 -1.17 12.02 -18.47
N PHE A 403 -1.10 13.31 -18.69
CA PHE A 403 -0.09 13.97 -19.51
C PHE A 403 0.84 14.82 -18.63
N VAL A 404 2.12 14.60 -18.75
CA VAL A 404 3.17 15.36 -18.04
C VAL A 404 3.97 16.16 -19.06
N ALA A 405 4.04 17.47 -18.87
CA ALA A 405 4.91 18.38 -19.64
C ALA A 405 6.03 18.91 -18.74
N ARG A 406 7.23 19.06 -19.31
CA ARG A 406 8.42 19.58 -18.64
C ARG A 406 8.97 20.80 -19.41
N PRO A 407 8.31 21.99 -19.33
CA PRO A 407 8.68 23.17 -20.13
C PRO A 407 10.11 23.65 -19.90
N LEU A 408 10.59 23.59 -18.65
CA LEU A 408 11.95 23.96 -18.24
C LEU A 408 12.73 22.75 -17.71
N GLY A 409 12.59 21.57 -18.37
CA GLY A 409 13.15 20.32 -17.90
C GLY A 409 12.57 19.90 -16.56
N ASP A 410 13.38 19.30 -15.68
CA ASP A 410 12.89 18.79 -14.39
C ASP A 410 12.55 19.88 -13.37
N LYS A 411 12.94 21.14 -13.63
CA LYS A 411 12.63 22.27 -12.74
C LYS A 411 11.15 22.64 -12.72
N TRP A 412 10.46 22.46 -13.85
CA TRP A 412 9.03 22.80 -13.96
C TRP A 412 8.27 21.67 -14.64
N LYS A 413 7.35 21.11 -13.94
CA LYS A 413 6.50 20.01 -14.40
C LYS A 413 5.03 20.45 -14.31
N ILE A 414 4.27 20.19 -15.36
CA ILE A 414 2.83 20.43 -15.43
C ILE A 414 2.18 19.09 -15.73
N ILE A 415 1.19 18.72 -14.95
CA ILE A 415 0.46 17.46 -15.08
C ILE A 415 -1.02 17.77 -15.27
N ALA A 416 -1.57 17.32 -16.37
CA ALA A 416 -3.01 17.36 -16.64
C ALA A 416 -3.54 15.93 -16.76
N GLY A 417 -4.71 15.67 -16.18
CA GLY A 417 -5.27 14.33 -16.27
C GLY A 417 -6.79 14.30 -16.30
N LEU A 418 -7.27 13.22 -16.89
CA LEU A 418 -8.69 12.85 -16.93
C LEU A 418 -8.82 11.45 -16.34
N GLN A 419 -9.78 11.27 -15.45
CA GLN A 419 -10.02 10.00 -14.77
C GLN A 419 -11.53 9.73 -14.75
N GLY A 420 -11.90 8.47 -14.97
CA GLY A 420 -13.29 8.07 -14.90
C GLY A 420 -13.48 6.65 -14.43
N MET A 421 -14.65 6.37 -13.86
CA MET A 421 -15.07 5.06 -13.43
C MET A 421 -16.56 4.89 -13.73
N HIS A 422 -16.91 3.72 -14.26
CA HIS A 422 -18.29 3.26 -14.34
C HIS A 422 -18.42 2.00 -13.49
N GLN A 423 -19.32 2.04 -12.53
CA GLN A 423 -19.57 0.99 -11.55
C GLN A 423 -20.97 0.42 -11.69
N TRP A 424 -21.09 -0.89 -11.57
CA TRP A 424 -22.35 -1.63 -11.47
C TRP A 424 -22.35 -2.39 -10.17
N ASN A 425 -23.38 -2.19 -9.35
CA ASN A 425 -23.69 -3.02 -8.18
C ASN A 425 -24.98 -3.78 -8.49
N LEU A 426 -24.89 -5.11 -8.51
CA LEU A 426 -26.01 -5.99 -8.87
C LEU A 426 -26.17 -7.08 -7.81
N ASN A 427 -27.42 -7.31 -7.39
CA ASN A 427 -27.81 -8.40 -6.52
C ASN A 427 -28.19 -9.65 -7.32
N ALA A 428 -27.91 -10.82 -6.78
CA ALA A 428 -28.37 -12.05 -7.38
C ALA A 428 -29.83 -12.31 -6.98
N GLU A 429 -30.64 -12.81 -7.92
CA GLU A 429 -32.07 -13.08 -7.72
C GLU A 429 -32.36 -14.14 -6.65
N ASN A 430 -31.41 -15.05 -6.39
CA ASN A 430 -31.55 -16.16 -5.45
C ASN A 430 -31.09 -15.82 -4.01
N ALA A 431 -30.71 -14.58 -3.73
CA ALA A 431 -30.40 -14.14 -2.36
C ALA A 431 -31.71 -13.87 -1.61
N SER A 432 -31.75 -14.21 -0.30
CA SER A 432 -32.92 -13.96 0.55
C SER A 432 -33.07 -12.50 0.90
N ASP A 433 -31.96 -11.76 0.99
CA ASP A 433 -31.93 -10.38 1.45
C ASP A 433 -31.21 -9.48 0.44
N ARG A 434 -31.60 -8.21 0.45
CA ARG A 434 -31.00 -7.14 -0.35
C ARG A 434 -30.76 -5.94 0.55
N LEU A 435 -29.50 -5.72 0.89
CA LEU A 435 -29.11 -4.61 1.73
C LEU A 435 -29.12 -3.27 0.97
N VAL A 436 -28.71 -3.30 -0.31
CA VAL A 436 -28.59 -2.14 -1.18
C VAL A 436 -29.19 -2.46 -2.53
N PRO A 437 -29.98 -1.54 -3.16
CA PRO A 437 -30.60 -1.80 -4.45
C PRO A 437 -29.57 -1.91 -5.58
N ASP A 438 -29.97 -2.52 -6.69
CA ASP A 438 -29.21 -2.53 -7.93
C ASP A 438 -28.97 -1.10 -8.41
N SER A 439 -27.74 -0.86 -8.90
CA SER A 439 -27.33 0.52 -9.15
C SER A 439 -26.19 0.67 -10.13
N ARG A 440 -26.06 1.90 -10.64
CA ARG A 440 -24.93 2.35 -11.44
C ARG A 440 -24.37 3.65 -10.89
N THR A 441 -23.05 3.72 -10.82
CA THR A 441 -22.33 4.95 -10.50
C THR A 441 -21.42 5.30 -11.65
N PHE A 442 -21.41 6.57 -12.04
CA PHE A 442 -20.54 7.09 -13.06
C PHE A 442 -19.75 8.26 -12.49
N ASP A 443 -18.43 8.10 -12.37
CA ASP A 443 -17.52 9.12 -11.89
C ASP A 443 -16.69 9.69 -13.03
N GLN A 444 -16.53 11.02 -13.05
CA GLN A 444 -15.62 11.72 -13.95
C GLN A 444 -14.86 12.78 -13.18
N GLY A 445 -13.54 12.88 -13.42
CA GLY A 445 -12.69 13.89 -12.84
C GLY A 445 -11.67 14.43 -13.83
N ALA A 446 -11.41 15.73 -13.75
CA ALA A 446 -10.34 16.39 -14.47
C ALA A 446 -9.44 17.14 -13.48
N TYR A 447 -8.13 17.04 -13.64
CA TYR A 447 -7.18 17.69 -12.75
C TYR A 447 -6.01 18.33 -13.48
N LEU A 448 -5.50 19.37 -12.85
CA LEU A 448 -4.30 20.07 -13.28
C LEU A 448 -3.44 20.32 -12.04
N THR A 449 -2.18 19.91 -12.09
CA THR A 449 -1.19 20.20 -11.05
C THR A 449 0.11 20.66 -11.64
N THR A 450 0.81 21.52 -10.93
CA THR A 450 2.11 22.03 -11.33
C THR A 450 3.10 21.87 -10.18
N GLN A 451 4.32 21.55 -10.51
CA GLN A 451 5.44 21.43 -9.58
C GLN A 451 6.61 22.25 -10.12
N TYR A 452 7.18 23.09 -9.25
CA TYR A 452 8.33 23.91 -9.58
C TYR A 452 9.34 23.89 -8.44
N GLY A 453 10.62 23.67 -8.77
CA GLY A 453 11.65 23.61 -7.74
C GLY A 453 13.03 23.21 -8.24
N ASN A 454 13.88 22.90 -7.28
CA ASN A 454 15.25 22.43 -7.46
C ASN A 454 15.63 21.46 -6.32
N ALA A 455 16.90 21.08 -6.20
CA ALA A 455 17.39 20.17 -5.18
C ALA A 455 17.19 20.65 -3.73
N ARG A 456 17.02 21.95 -3.48
CA ARG A 456 16.84 22.50 -2.12
C ARG A 456 15.39 22.74 -1.75
N TRP A 457 14.55 23.08 -2.71
CA TRP A 457 13.14 23.34 -2.45
C TRP A 457 12.28 22.93 -3.63
N ASN A 458 11.06 22.54 -3.35
CA ASN A 458 10.06 22.18 -4.33
C ASN A 458 8.69 22.63 -3.84
N VAL A 459 7.90 23.22 -4.71
CA VAL A 459 6.51 23.60 -4.45
C VAL A 459 5.59 22.95 -5.47
N GLN A 460 4.44 22.52 -5.01
CA GLN A 460 3.40 21.90 -5.83
C GLN A 460 2.06 22.54 -5.51
N ALA A 461 1.25 22.76 -6.54
CA ALA A 461 -0.13 23.18 -6.38
C ALA A 461 -0.99 22.54 -7.46
N GLY A 462 -2.26 22.32 -7.16
CA GLY A 462 -3.17 21.73 -8.14
C GLY A 462 -4.64 21.93 -7.77
N VAL A 463 -5.47 21.72 -8.79
CA VAL A 463 -6.93 21.76 -8.68
C VAL A 463 -7.53 20.57 -9.41
N ARG A 464 -8.69 20.10 -8.95
CA ARG A 464 -9.46 19.02 -9.53
C ARG A 464 -10.95 19.30 -9.44
N TYR A 465 -11.66 18.91 -10.45
CA TYR A 465 -13.13 18.90 -10.49
C TYR A 465 -13.63 17.48 -10.69
N ASP A 466 -14.58 17.04 -9.88
CA ASP A 466 -15.21 15.73 -9.92
C ASP A 466 -16.71 15.83 -10.07
N VAL A 467 -17.30 14.92 -10.83
CA VAL A 467 -18.75 14.72 -10.96
C VAL A 467 -19.05 13.24 -10.74
N ARG A 468 -20.02 12.94 -9.88
CA ARG A 468 -20.58 11.62 -9.65
C ARG A 468 -22.05 11.60 -9.99
N LEU A 469 -22.44 10.69 -10.89
CA LEU A 469 -23.84 10.40 -11.21
C LEU A 469 -24.20 9.05 -10.57
N LEU A 470 -25.22 9.04 -9.75
CA LEU A 470 -25.72 7.87 -9.01
C LEU A 470 -27.14 7.55 -9.48
N ARG A 471 -27.39 6.29 -9.86
CA ARG A 471 -28.70 5.82 -10.26
C ARG A 471 -28.98 4.44 -9.65
N ALA A 472 -30.05 4.34 -8.86
CA ALA A 472 -30.62 3.07 -8.44
C ALA A 472 -31.82 2.71 -9.31
N PHE A 473 -32.01 1.40 -9.56
CA PHE A 473 -33.06 0.87 -10.43
C PHE A 473 -33.53 -0.49 -9.90
N GLU A 474 -34.41 -0.45 -8.93
CA GLU A 474 -35.09 -1.63 -8.39
C GLU A 474 -36.58 -1.27 -8.26
N GLU A 475 -37.48 -2.28 -8.44
CA GLU A 475 -38.93 -2.07 -8.34
C GLU A 475 -39.38 -1.54 -6.98
N SER A 476 -38.61 -1.82 -5.91
CA SER A 476 -38.85 -1.36 -4.54
C SER A 476 -38.48 0.10 -4.29
N VAL A 477 -37.73 0.74 -5.18
CA VAL A 477 -37.23 2.11 -5.05
C VAL A 477 -37.75 2.94 -6.21
N GLU A 478 -38.56 3.97 -5.94
CA GLU A 478 -38.85 5.00 -6.95
C GLU A 478 -37.53 5.48 -7.55
N SER A 479 -37.47 5.68 -8.89
CA SER A 479 -36.24 5.97 -9.61
C SER A 479 -35.34 6.98 -8.91
N PHE A 480 -34.33 6.49 -8.21
CA PHE A 480 -33.37 7.33 -7.48
C PHE A 480 -32.26 7.78 -8.42
N ASN A 481 -32.14 9.08 -8.62
CA ASN A 481 -31.07 9.69 -9.41
C ASN A 481 -30.49 10.89 -8.64
N ARG A 482 -29.19 10.89 -8.44
CA ARG A 482 -28.47 12.00 -7.80
C ARG A 482 -27.22 12.35 -8.60
N THR A 483 -26.93 13.65 -8.62
CA THR A 483 -25.68 14.19 -9.19
C THR A 483 -24.96 14.95 -8.11
N TYR A 484 -23.73 14.54 -7.83
CA TYR A 484 -22.82 15.21 -6.91
C TYR A 484 -21.64 15.79 -7.68
N GLN A 485 -21.14 16.93 -7.22
CA GLN A 485 -19.97 17.57 -7.84
C GLN A 485 -19.12 18.23 -6.77
N GLY A 486 -17.82 18.27 -7.00
CA GLY A 486 -16.89 18.85 -6.05
C GLY A 486 -15.64 19.42 -6.70
N VAL A 487 -15.09 20.47 -6.07
CA VAL A 487 -13.80 21.03 -6.43
C VAL A 487 -12.83 20.78 -5.29
N ASN A 488 -11.66 20.23 -5.62
CA ASN A 488 -10.59 19.98 -4.67
C ASN A 488 -9.35 20.77 -5.10
N ALA A 489 -8.61 21.24 -4.10
CA ALA A 489 -7.34 21.92 -4.31
C ALA A 489 -6.30 21.42 -3.33
N SER A 490 -5.05 21.43 -3.73
CA SER A 490 -3.93 21.18 -2.84
C SER A 490 -2.75 22.08 -3.17
N ALA A 491 -1.99 22.43 -2.15
CA ALA A 491 -0.74 23.16 -2.27
C ALA A 491 0.24 22.66 -1.20
N GLY A 492 1.51 22.59 -1.52
CA GLY A 492 2.52 22.18 -0.56
C GLY A 492 3.91 22.54 -1.01
N GLY A 493 4.82 22.54 -0.06
CA GLY A 493 6.24 22.81 -0.30
C GLY A 493 7.13 21.94 0.55
N VAL A 494 8.32 21.67 0.03
CA VAL A 494 9.40 21.01 0.75
C VAL A 494 10.66 21.87 0.65
N TYR A 495 11.41 21.92 1.74
CA TYR A 495 12.68 22.61 1.84
C TYR A 495 13.71 21.70 2.52
N HIS A 496 14.88 21.56 1.87
CA HIS A 496 15.97 20.72 2.34
C HIS A 496 17.15 21.56 2.78
N THR A 497 17.70 21.17 3.92
CA THR A 497 19.04 21.51 4.35
C THR A 497 19.90 20.25 4.40
N GLU A 498 21.18 20.35 4.75
CA GLU A 498 22.07 19.19 4.91
C GLU A 498 21.61 18.25 6.05
N TRP A 499 20.91 18.76 7.04
CA TRP A 499 20.54 18.05 8.27
C TRP A 499 19.02 17.99 8.53
N ALA A 500 18.20 18.65 7.68
CA ALA A 500 16.75 18.67 7.90
C ALA A 500 15.96 18.79 6.60
N THR A 501 14.79 18.17 6.60
CA THR A 501 13.75 18.33 5.59
C THR A 501 12.48 18.85 6.26
N PHE A 502 11.97 19.98 5.75
CA PHE A 502 10.73 20.61 6.19
C PHE A 502 9.70 20.48 5.09
N ARG A 503 8.51 19.98 5.41
CA ARG A 503 7.37 19.91 4.51
C ARG A 503 6.18 20.60 5.14
N ALA A 504 5.41 21.32 4.33
CA ALA A 504 4.12 21.84 4.72
C ALA A 504 3.16 21.68 3.56
N SER A 505 1.96 21.19 3.83
CA SER A 505 0.94 21.01 2.81
C SER A 505 -0.44 21.33 3.34
N TYR A 506 -1.28 21.81 2.42
CA TYR A 506 -2.72 21.98 2.61
C TYR A 506 -3.44 21.26 1.47
N SER A 507 -4.47 20.50 1.80
CA SER A 507 -5.27 19.78 0.82
C SER A 507 -6.75 19.79 1.20
N SER A 508 -7.61 19.86 0.20
CA SER A 508 -9.04 19.62 0.36
C SER A 508 -9.45 18.31 -0.31
N GLY A 509 -10.49 17.69 0.22
CA GLY A 509 -11.07 16.47 -0.29
C GLY A 509 -12.59 16.56 -0.34
N TYR A 510 -13.17 15.83 -1.26
CA TYR A 510 -14.60 15.72 -1.49
C TYR A 510 -14.99 14.24 -1.55
N ARG A 511 -16.07 13.87 -0.89
CA ARG A 511 -16.67 12.55 -0.96
C ARG A 511 -18.17 12.64 -1.13
N ALA A 512 -18.71 12.08 -2.19
CA ALA A 512 -20.14 11.91 -2.32
C ALA A 512 -20.63 10.75 -1.43
N PRO A 513 -21.85 10.80 -0.90
CA PRO A 513 -22.45 9.66 -0.22
C PRO A 513 -22.50 8.45 -1.14
N HIS A 514 -22.31 7.26 -0.57
CA HIS A 514 -22.44 5.98 -1.29
C HIS A 514 -23.85 5.44 -1.16
N LEU A 515 -24.19 4.51 -2.06
CA LEU A 515 -25.53 3.94 -2.10
C LEU A 515 -25.92 3.24 -0.79
N THR A 516 -24.97 2.61 -0.12
CA THR A 516 -25.18 2.02 1.22
C THR A 516 -25.64 3.09 2.22
N GLU A 517 -25.01 4.26 2.21
CA GLU A 517 -25.37 5.37 3.11
C GLU A 517 -26.73 5.99 2.75
N LEU A 518 -27.05 6.02 1.46
CA LEU A 518 -28.26 6.63 0.94
C LEU A 518 -29.50 5.71 1.03
N LEU A 519 -29.33 4.45 0.70
CA LEU A 519 -30.44 3.55 0.37
C LEU A 519 -30.43 2.20 1.11
N SER A 520 -29.56 1.99 2.09
CA SER A 520 -29.64 0.77 2.92
C SER A 520 -31.00 0.70 3.61
N ASN A 521 -31.63 -0.45 3.55
CA ASN A 521 -32.87 -0.73 4.28
C ASN A 521 -33.00 -2.25 4.46
N GLY A 522 -32.24 -2.81 5.39
CA GLY A 522 -32.24 -4.27 5.58
C GLY A 522 -31.22 -4.76 6.59
N PHE A 523 -31.22 -6.08 6.76
CA PHE A 523 -30.29 -6.77 7.63
C PHE A 523 -28.92 -6.89 6.99
N HIS A 524 -27.91 -6.47 7.71
CA HIS A 524 -26.52 -6.69 7.41
C HIS A 524 -26.03 -7.86 8.28
N HIS A 525 -26.15 -9.07 7.77
CA HIS A 525 -25.89 -10.29 8.53
C HIS A 525 -24.46 -10.36 9.08
N GLY A 526 -23.45 -10.04 8.28
CA GLY A 526 -22.05 -10.00 8.71
C GLY A 526 -21.77 -9.02 9.85
N ALA A 527 -22.58 -7.95 9.97
CA ALA A 527 -22.44 -6.93 10.99
C ALA A 527 -23.43 -7.09 12.18
N LEU A 528 -24.37 -8.02 12.10
CA LEU A 528 -25.46 -8.22 13.07
C LEU A 528 -26.20 -6.92 13.40
N ARG A 529 -26.68 -6.22 12.40
CA ARG A 529 -27.43 -4.98 12.56
C ARG A 529 -28.40 -4.75 11.41
N TYR A 530 -29.48 -4.03 11.70
CA TYR A 530 -30.38 -3.51 10.69
C TYR A 530 -29.91 -2.11 10.29
N GLU A 531 -29.66 -1.84 9.01
CA GLU A 531 -29.15 -0.56 8.52
C GLU A 531 -30.23 0.24 7.80
N ILE A 532 -30.34 1.53 8.11
CA ILE A 532 -31.25 2.49 7.50
C ILE A 532 -30.44 3.61 6.88
N GLY A 533 -30.57 3.80 5.57
CA GLY A 533 -29.95 4.88 4.81
C GLY A 533 -30.73 6.19 4.92
N ASP A 534 -30.09 7.27 4.50
CA ASP A 534 -30.73 8.58 4.33
C ASP A 534 -30.50 9.10 2.91
N ALA A 535 -31.58 9.17 2.13
CA ALA A 535 -31.56 9.56 0.72
C ALA A 535 -31.18 11.03 0.48
N ASP A 536 -31.20 11.86 1.52
CA ASP A 536 -30.96 13.30 1.45
C ASP A 536 -29.57 13.73 1.94
N LEU A 537 -28.67 12.79 2.18
CA LEU A 537 -27.30 13.05 2.58
C LEU A 537 -26.55 13.95 1.58
N ASN A 538 -25.85 14.93 2.13
CA ASN A 538 -24.96 15.83 1.40
C ASN A 538 -23.53 15.24 1.33
N PRO A 539 -22.70 15.72 0.38
CA PRO A 539 -21.29 15.33 0.30
C PRO A 539 -20.49 15.80 1.53
N GLU A 540 -19.50 15.00 1.91
CA GLU A 540 -18.49 15.40 2.88
C GLU A 540 -17.38 16.24 2.21
N TYR A 541 -16.90 17.25 2.94
CA TYR A 541 -15.78 18.09 2.52
C TYR A 541 -14.71 18.14 3.60
N ALA A 542 -13.53 17.63 3.28
CA ALA A 542 -12.36 17.64 4.16
C ALA A 542 -11.40 18.80 3.84
N ARG A 543 -10.76 19.33 4.86
CA ARG A 543 -9.66 20.31 4.77
C ARG A 543 -8.58 19.89 5.74
N GLN A 544 -7.40 19.59 5.20
CA GLN A 544 -6.29 19.14 6.01
C GLN A 544 -5.07 20.03 5.85
N ALA A 545 -4.41 20.29 6.96
CA ALA A 545 -3.09 20.87 7.02
C ALA A 545 -2.13 19.86 7.68
N ASP A 546 -0.99 19.66 7.06
CA ASP A 546 0.11 18.82 7.54
C ASP A 546 1.40 19.61 7.58
N VAL A 547 2.20 19.37 8.62
CA VAL A 547 3.60 19.79 8.67
C VAL A 547 4.44 18.54 8.94
N THR A 548 5.59 18.41 8.28
CA THR A 548 6.57 17.37 8.57
C THR A 548 7.91 18.00 8.79
N VAL A 549 8.54 17.67 9.90
CA VAL A 549 9.93 17.99 10.21
C VAL A 549 10.70 16.69 10.32
N GLU A 550 11.69 16.51 9.48
CA GLU A 550 12.58 15.36 9.50
C GLU A 550 14.00 15.87 9.73
N LEU A 551 14.62 15.44 10.82
CA LEU A 551 16.00 15.78 11.15
C LEU A 551 16.85 14.54 10.88
N THR A 552 17.86 14.67 10.03
CA THR A 552 18.70 13.57 9.59
C THR A 552 20.14 13.84 10.03
N GLY A 553 20.61 13.08 11.00
CA GLY A 553 22.01 13.01 11.40
C GLY A 553 22.64 11.70 10.95
N GLU A 554 23.94 11.54 11.19
CA GLU A 554 24.71 10.36 10.82
C GLU A 554 24.16 9.07 11.45
N HIS A 555 23.71 9.15 12.69
CA HIS A 555 23.24 8.00 13.50
C HIS A 555 21.81 8.12 14.00
N LEU A 556 21.16 9.26 13.78
CA LEU A 556 19.85 9.56 14.33
C LEU A 556 18.97 10.24 13.28
N VAL A 557 17.78 9.69 13.07
CA VAL A 557 16.72 10.35 12.32
C VAL A 557 15.51 10.55 13.22
N LEU A 558 15.00 11.78 13.22
CA LEU A 558 13.79 12.16 13.93
C LEU A 558 12.75 12.64 12.93
N LEU A 559 11.56 12.10 13.01
CA LEU A 559 10.39 12.51 12.23
C LEU A 559 9.32 13.03 13.18
N TYR A 560 8.76 14.21 12.87
CA TYR A 560 7.59 14.76 13.55
C TYR A 560 6.58 15.25 12.51
N ASN A 561 5.38 14.67 12.52
CA ASN A 561 4.33 14.99 11.56
C ASN A 561 2.98 15.29 12.24
N PRO A 562 2.76 16.51 12.74
CA PRO A 562 1.46 16.98 13.20
C PRO A 562 0.51 17.22 12.03
N PHE A 563 -0.78 16.99 12.27
CA PHE A 563 -1.83 17.20 11.29
C PHE A 563 -3.15 17.65 11.93
N VAL A 564 -3.98 18.30 11.14
CA VAL A 564 -5.38 18.55 11.43
C VAL A 564 -6.20 18.36 10.16
N ASN A 565 -7.30 17.58 10.24
CA ASN A 565 -8.24 17.31 9.16
C ASN A 565 -9.66 17.62 9.64
N ALA A 566 -10.24 18.71 9.16
CA ALA A 566 -11.61 19.12 9.47
C ALA A 566 -12.56 18.66 8.35
N ILE A 567 -13.56 17.85 8.69
CA ILE A 567 -14.54 17.30 7.76
C ILE A 567 -15.91 17.85 8.10
N ARG A 568 -16.52 18.56 7.14
CA ARG A 568 -17.90 19.02 7.23
C ARG A 568 -18.85 17.99 6.66
N ASP A 569 -20.07 17.97 7.20
CA ASP A 569 -21.13 17.03 6.83
C ASP A 569 -20.67 15.57 6.98
N TYR A 570 -20.02 15.27 8.11
CA TYR A 570 -19.42 13.95 8.38
C TYR A 570 -20.50 12.89 8.56
N ILE A 571 -20.59 11.96 7.62
CA ILE A 571 -21.57 10.87 7.61
C ILE A 571 -21.09 9.75 8.54
N TYR A 572 -21.95 9.29 9.45
CA TYR A 572 -21.63 8.19 10.35
C TYR A 572 -22.85 7.30 10.57
N LEU A 573 -22.62 6.09 11.03
CA LEU A 573 -23.70 5.14 11.36
C LEU A 573 -23.96 5.21 12.85
N GLN A 574 -25.17 5.63 13.22
CA GLN A 574 -25.60 5.84 14.60
C GLN A 574 -26.51 4.70 15.07
N PRO A 575 -26.28 4.10 16.28
CA PRO A 575 -27.24 3.19 16.89
C PRO A 575 -28.50 3.94 17.31
N LEU A 576 -29.67 3.35 17.04
CA LEU A 576 -30.96 3.96 17.33
C LEU A 576 -31.52 3.62 18.71
N GLY A 577 -30.92 2.66 19.42
CA GLY A 577 -31.33 2.23 20.75
C GLY A 577 -32.60 1.36 20.78
N TYR A 578 -33.02 0.81 19.62
CA TYR A 578 -34.06 -0.19 19.50
C TYR A 578 -33.66 -1.29 18.52
N ASP A 579 -34.35 -2.40 18.55
CA ASP A 579 -34.13 -3.56 17.69
C ASP A 579 -35.24 -3.70 16.65
N VAL A 580 -34.86 -4.20 15.45
CA VAL A 580 -35.77 -4.69 14.41
C VAL A 580 -35.61 -6.20 14.36
N ASP A 581 -36.67 -6.95 14.61
CA ASP A 581 -36.69 -8.41 14.71
C ASP A 581 -35.58 -8.99 15.63
N GLY A 582 -35.29 -8.29 16.74
CA GLY A 582 -34.29 -8.70 17.73
C GLY A 582 -32.84 -8.37 17.32
N ILE A 583 -32.64 -7.60 16.25
CA ILE A 583 -31.32 -7.15 15.76
C ILE A 583 -31.22 -5.63 15.92
N PRO A 584 -30.13 -5.11 16.53
CA PRO A 584 -29.94 -3.68 16.75
C PRO A 584 -30.07 -2.84 15.48
N ALA A 585 -30.87 -1.78 15.54
CA ALA A 585 -31.09 -0.87 14.43
C ALA A 585 -30.09 0.32 14.46
N PHE A 586 -29.58 0.64 13.28
CA PHE A 586 -28.65 1.74 13.03
C PHE A 586 -29.15 2.59 11.85
N ALA A 587 -28.97 3.90 11.93
CA ALA A 587 -29.23 4.81 10.81
C ALA A 587 -27.99 5.63 10.44
N TYR A 588 -27.89 5.95 9.17
CA TYR A 588 -26.90 6.94 8.73
C TYR A 588 -27.37 8.35 9.14
N ASP A 589 -26.46 9.11 9.71
CA ASP A 589 -26.70 10.47 10.23
C ASP A 589 -25.47 11.35 9.94
N VAL A 590 -25.57 12.64 10.20
CA VAL A 590 -24.55 13.64 9.86
C VAL A 590 -24.14 14.46 11.08
N LEU A 591 -22.83 14.53 11.34
CA LEU A 591 -22.25 15.56 12.19
C LEU A 591 -21.84 16.75 11.31
N SER A 592 -22.27 17.96 11.69
CA SER A 592 -22.02 19.17 10.91
C SER A 592 -20.53 19.44 10.65
N GLU A 593 -19.66 19.13 11.62
CA GLU A 593 -18.21 19.17 11.48
C GLU A 593 -17.53 18.21 12.47
N VAL A 594 -16.49 17.53 12.01
CA VAL A 594 -15.58 16.75 12.86
C VAL A 594 -14.15 17.13 12.51
N ALA A 595 -13.36 17.56 13.50
CA ALA A 595 -11.94 17.79 13.33
C ALA A 595 -11.16 16.60 13.92
N PHE A 596 -10.41 15.88 13.07
CA PHE A 596 -9.41 14.91 13.45
C PHE A 596 -8.06 15.61 13.56
N TYR A 597 -7.37 15.45 14.67
CA TYR A 597 -6.06 16.05 14.87
C TYR A 597 -5.13 15.10 15.62
N GLY A 598 -3.85 15.23 15.36
CA GLY A 598 -2.88 14.33 15.97
C GLY A 598 -1.48 14.55 15.43
N ASN A 599 -0.63 13.57 15.70
CA ASN A 599 0.74 13.56 15.20
C ASN A 599 1.26 12.12 15.05
N ASP A 600 2.20 11.96 14.13
CA ASP A 600 3.07 10.79 14.03
C ASP A 600 4.50 11.23 14.36
N VAL A 601 5.14 10.53 15.30
CA VAL A 601 6.54 10.74 15.68
C VAL A 601 7.32 9.47 15.38
N GLY A 602 8.47 9.61 14.73
CA GLY A 602 9.39 8.51 14.44
C GLY A 602 10.80 8.85 14.93
N ILE A 603 11.46 7.87 15.53
CA ILE A 603 12.86 7.94 15.90
C ILE A 603 13.54 6.69 15.36
N HIS A 604 14.60 6.88 14.58
CA HIS A 604 15.50 5.81 14.19
C HIS A 604 16.90 6.15 14.67
N TYR A 605 17.50 5.23 15.42
CA TYR A 605 18.83 5.39 15.97
C TYR A 605 19.67 4.12 15.75
N HIS A 606 20.88 4.29 15.23
CA HIS A 606 21.91 3.25 15.17
C HIS A 606 23.20 3.80 15.82
N PRO A 607 23.69 3.19 16.91
CA PRO A 607 24.82 3.72 17.65
C PRO A 607 26.13 3.56 16.87
N HIS A 608 27.02 4.54 16.95
CA HIS A 608 28.32 4.54 16.28
C HIS A 608 29.18 3.30 16.60
N PHE A 609 29.10 2.79 17.84
CA PHE A 609 29.86 1.62 18.26
C PHE A 609 29.24 0.27 17.84
N ALA A 610 28.03 0.27 17.27
CA ALA A 610 27.32 -0.92 16.83
C ALA A 610 26.37 -0.57 15.66
N HIS A 611 26.93 -0.29 14.49
CA HIS A 611 26.16 0.14 13.30
C HIS A 611 25.06 -0.82 12.87
N ASP A 612 25.25 -2.11 13.16
CA ASP A 612 24.26 -3.17 12.85
C ASP A 612 23.08 -3.21 13.82
N LEU A 613 23.12 -2.42 14.91
CA LEU A 613 22.05 -2.31 15.88
C LEU A 613 21.16 -1.14 15.53
N HIS A 614 19.89 -1.40 15.22
CA HIS A 614 18.89 -0.40 14.92
C HIS A 614 17.82 -0.36 15.99
N PHE A 615 17.58 0.82 16.50
CA PHE A 615 16.48 1.12 17.41
C PHE A 615 15.50 2.03 16.68
N GLU A 616 14.28 1.54 16.50
CA GLU A 616 13.19 2.29 15.87
C GLU A 616 12.04 2.43 16.86
N THR A 617 11.53 3.63 17.04
CA THR A 617 10.31 3.84 17.80
C THR A 617 9.39 4.79 17.06
N THR A 618 8.10 4.48 17.08
CA THR A 618 7.06 5.30 16.47
C THR A 618 5.95 5.51 17.47
N TRP A 619 5.47 6.75 17.57
CA TRP A 619 4.32 7.11 18.35
C TRP A 619 3.28 7.78 17.49
N SER A 620 2.05 7.23 17.48
CA SER A 620 0.91 7.76 16.75
C SER A 620 -0.17 8.15 17.73
N TYR A 621 -0.58 9.40 17.67
CA TYR A 621 -1.64 9.96 18.48
C TYR A 621 -2.69 10.60 17.59
N ILE A 622 -3.96 10.30 17.88
CA ILE A 622 -5.11 10.89 17.19
C ILE A 622 -6.24 11.18 18.17
N ASN A 623 -6.92 12.28 17.96
CA ASN A 623 -8.12 12.63 18.70
C ASN A 623 -9.11 13.36 17.78
N THR A 624 -10.34 13.52 18.24
CA THR A 624 -11.41 14.23 17.51
C THR A 624 -12.03 15.32 18.35
N ARG A 625 -12.52 16.34 17.66
CA ARG A 625 -13.38 17.37 18.22
C ARG A 625 -14.64 17.49 17.37
N THR A 626 -15.80 17.43 18.01
CA THR A 626 -17.12 17.57 17.41
C THR A 626 -17.84 18.77 18.05
N PRO A 627 -18.89 19.31 17.43
CA PRO A 627 -19.65 20.45 17.99
C PRO A 627 -20.27 20.17 19.35
N THR A 628 -20.67 18.92 19.60
CA THR A 628 -21.34 18.47 20.82
C THR A 628 -20.42 17.80 21.83
N ASP A 629 -19.10 17.85 21.57
CA ASP A 629 -18.05 17.10 22.31
C ASP A 629 -18.31 15.57 22.39
N SER A 630 -19.18 15.05 21.50
CA SER A 630 -19.38 13.61 21.31
C SER A 630 -18.15 12.97 20.66
N SER A 631 -17.96 11.67 20.86
CA SER A 631 -16.88 10.93 20.19
C SER A 631 -17.34 10.32 18.89
N VAL A 632 -16.42 10.17 17.93
CA VAL A 632 -16.61 9.34 16.72
C VAL A 632 -16.37 7.89 17.08
N SER A 633 -17.17 6.99 16.52
CA SER A 633 -17.02 5.55 16.77
C SER A 633 -15.71 4.99 16.20
N LEU A 634 -15.15 4.00 16.89
CA LEU A 634 -13.94 3.28 16.50
C LEU A 634 -12.73 4.20 16.27
N LEU A 635 -12.58 5.23 17.10
CA LEU A 635 -11.40 6.08 17.09
C LEU A 635 -10.20 5.29 17.64
N PRO A 636 -9.10 5.13 16.87
CA PRO A 636 -7.95 4.38 17.34
C PRO A 636 -7.35 4.98 18.62
N PRO A 637 -6.94 4.16 19.62
CA PRO A 637 -6.14 4.63 20.73
C PRO A 637 -4.75 5.04 20.27
N GLN A 638 -4.03 5.82 21.09
CA GLN A 638 -2.64 6.11 20.82
C GLN A 638 -1.79 4.84 20.89
N ARG A 639 -0.77 4.77 20.02
CA ARG A 639 0.11 3.62 19.89
C ARG A 639 1.57 4.03 19.98
N LEU A 640 2.32 3.35 20.81
CA LEU A 640 3.79 3.38 20.82
C LEU A 640 4.30 2.01 20.34
N GLN A 641 5.12 2.01 19.30
CA GLN A 641 5.73 0.81 18.76
C GLN A 641 7.26 1.00 18.76
N THR A 642 7.98 0.06 19.36
CA THR A 642 9.43 0.09 19.45
C THR A 642 9.99 -1.21 18.91
N THR A 643 10.93 -1.12 17.98
CA THR A 643 11.66 -2.26 17.40
C THR A 643 13.14 -2.15 17.69
N LEU A 644 13.71 -3.21 18.21
CA LEU A 644 15.15 -3.40 18.33
C LEU A 644 15.56 -4.47 17.33
N LYS A 645 16.43 -4.12 16.38
CA LYS A 645 16.87 -5.00 15.31
C LYS A 645 18.39 -5.04 15.28
N TYR A 646 18.96 -6.23 15.25
CA TYR A 646 20.39 -6.44 15.04
C TYR A 646 20.60 -7.24 13.75
N SER A 647 21.42 -6.70 12.83
CA SER A 647 21.79 -7.32 11.55
C SER A 647 23.18 -7.92 11.66
N PHE A 648 23.35 -9.17 11.22
CA PHE A 648 24.64 -9.87 11.25
C PHE A 648 25.32 -9.84 9.89
N ASP A 649 26.64 -9.88 9.88
CA ASP A 649 27.48 -9.87 8.68
C ASP A 649 27.08 -10.98 7.68
N ARG A 650 26.97 -10.61 6.40
CA ARG A 650 26.54 -11.46 5.29
C ARG A 650 27.65 -12.32 4.68
N ASN A 651 28.87 -12.28 5.18
CA ASN A 651 30.03 -12.95 4.58
C ASN A 651 30.06 -14.48 4.75
N ARG A 652 29.13 -15.08 5.50
CA ARG A 652 29.04 -16.53 5.71
C ARG A 652 28.04 -17.18 4.77
N LYS A 653 28.37 -18.34 4.22
CA LYS A 653 27.46 -19.13 3.37
C LYS A 653 26.17 -19.52 4.11
N PHE A 654 26.26 -19.84 5.39
CA PHE A 654 25.14 -20.07 6.30
C PHE A 654 25.38 -19.27 7.57
N GLY A 655 24.36 -18.54 8.01
CA GLY A 655 24.46 -17.78 9.24
C GLY A 655 23.17 -17.06 9.63
N LEU A 656 23.14 -16.67 10.89
CA LEU A 656 22.14 -15.77 11.41
C LEU A 656 22.30 -14.40 10.71
N ARG A 657 21.21 -13.83 10.22
CA ARG A 657 21.19 -12.56 9.48
C ARG A 657 20.59 -11.43 10.28
N GLU A 658 19.58 -11.74 11.05
CA GLU A 658 18.79 -10.74 11.74
C GLU A 658 18.18 -11.33 13.00
N VAL A 659 18.17 -10.55 14.05
CA VAL A 659 17.32 -10.75 15.23
C VAL A 659 16.55 -9.47 15.45
N ASN A 660 15.24 -9.56 15.62
CA ASN A 660 14.41 -8.41 15.96
C ASN A 660 13.49 -8.71 17.14
N VAL A 661 13.24 -7.69 17.93
CA VAL A 661 12.25 -7.69 19.02
C VAL A 661 11.41 -6.44 18.84
N MET A 662 10.10 -6.62 18.83
CA MET A 662 9.15 -5.52 18.69
C MET A 662 8.21 -5.49 19.89
N HIS A 663 8.12 -4.34 20.53
CA HIS A 663 7.15 -4.04 21.57
C HIS A 663 6.10 -3.06 21.04
N THR A 664 4.83 -3.38 21.24
CA THR A 664 3.70 -2.52 20.90
C THR A 664 2.91 -2.24 22.18
N PHE A 665 2.82 -0.97 22.54
CA PHE A 665 1.91 -0.48 23.56
C PHE A 665 0.73 0.21 22.89
N MET A 666 -0.49 -0.20 23.27
CA MET A 666 -1.74 0.46 22.92
C MET A 666 -2.35 1.03 24.19
N ASP A 667 -2.68 2.30 24.16
CA ASP A 667 -3.32 2.96 25.30
C ASP A 667 -4.80 2.58 25.41
N ALA A 668 -5.40 2.88 26.53
CA ALA A 668 -6.83 2.70 26.74
C ALA A 668 -7.63 3.71 25.88
N GLN A 669 -8.70 3.25 25.25
CA GLN A 669 -9.64 4.15 24.59
C GLN A 669 -10.90 4.32 25.44
N ARG A 670 -11.00 5.46 26.09
CA ARG A 670 -12.13 5.81 26.97
C ARG A 670 -13.08 6.85 26.36
N LYS A 671 -12.62 7.58 25.36
CA LYS A 671 -13.44 8.52 24.58
C LYS A 671 -14.12 7.74 23.44
N VAL A 672 -15.30 7.21 23.73
CA VAL A 672 -16.06 6.33 22.82
C VAL A 672 -17.38 6.97 22.41
N ALA A 673 -17.94 6.52 21.29
CA ALA A 673 -19.24 6.98 20.79
C ALA A 673 -20.39 6.41 21.63
N PHE A 674 -21.60 6.89 21.38
CA PHE A 674 -22.82 6.37 22.01
C PHE A 674 -22.96 4.87 21.75
N MET A 675 -23.25 4.10 22.80
CA MET A 675 -23.32 2.63 22.82
C MET A 675 -22.03 1.88 22.42
N GLU A 676 -20.92 2.57 22.31
CA GLU A 676 -19.63 1.93 22.05
C GLU A 676 -18.93 1.53 23.36
N THR A 677 -18.36 0.32 23.39
CA THR A 677 -17.62 -0.19 24.54
C THR A 677 -16.20 0.40 24.56
N PRO A 678 -15.71 0.96 25.69
CA PRO A 678 -14.32 1.36 25.86
C PRO A 678 -13.39 0.13 25.82
N SER A 679 -12.10 0.37 25.67
CA SER A 679 -11.07 -0.67 25.73
C SER A 679 -9.93 -0.29 26.66
N GLU A 680 -9.35 -1.30 27.31
CA GLU A 680 -8.21 -1.15 28.20
C GLU A 680 -6.89 -1.09 27.42
N SER A 681 -5.86 -0.57 28.05
CA SER A 681 -4.50 -0.58 27.50
C SER A 681 -3.89 -1.98 27.52
N TYR A 682 -2.99 -2.24 26.57
CA TYR A 682 -2.28 -3.52 26.51
C TYR A 682 -0.87 -3.39 25.93
N ASN A 683 -0.07 -4.44 26.16
CA ASN A 683 1.29 -4.56 25.67
C ASN A 683 1.46 -5.87 24.91
N VAL A 684 2.02 -5.82 23.71
CA VAL A 684 2.35 -7.01 22.92
C VAL A 684 3.85 -7.01 22.65
N LEU A 685 4.49 -8.16 22.88
CA LEU A 685 5.90 -8.38 22.59
C LEU A 685 6.02 -9.47 21.53
N ASP A 686 6.69 -9.15 20.42
CA ASP A 686 7.00 -10.06 19.32
C ASP A 686 8.51 -10.19 19.16
N ALA A 687 8.99 -11.35 18.72
CA ALA A 687 10.40 -11.53 18.37
C ALA A 687 10.57 -12.46 17.17
N ALA A 688 11.63 -12.24 16.40
CA ALA A 688 11.98 -13.08 15.28
C ALA A 688 13.49 -13.14 15.05
N MET A 689 13.94 -14.23 14.42
CA MET A 689 15.28 -14.40 13.91
C MET A 689 15.26 -14.94 12.49
N ALA A 690 16.16 -14.46 11.65
CA ALA A 690 16.30 -14.89 10.28
C ALA A 690 17.68 -15.51 10.04
N PHE A 691 17.69 -16.67 9.39
CA PHE A 691 18.90 -17.38 8.95
C PHE A 691 18.91 -17.41 7.43
N GLU A 692 20.08 -17.30 6.85
CA GLU A 692 20.27 -17.37 5.41
C GLU A 692 21.30 -18.43 5.03
N LEU A 693 20.98 -19.21 3.99
CA LEU A 693 21.90 -20.07 3.31
C LEU A 693 22.10 -19.55 1.88
N THR A 694 23.30 -19.03 1.61
CA THR A 694 23.66 -18.42 0.32
C THR A 694 24.54 -19.33 -0.51
N GLY A 695 24.13 -19.59 -1.77
CA GLY A 695 24.87 -20.37 -2.76
C GLY A 695 24.41 -19.99 -4.16
N LYS A 696 24.32 -20.97 -5.10
CA LYS A 696 23.60 -20.76 -6.37
C LYS A 696 22.11 -20.48 -6.16
N GLN A 697 21.61 -20.91 -5.05
CA GLN A 697 20.25 -20.74 -4.55
C GLN A 697 20.35 -20.04 -3.20
N ARG A 698 19.38 -19.20 -2.88
CA ARG A 698 19.27 -18.50 -1.61
C ARG A 698 18.06 -19.03 -0.85
N TRP A 699 18.32 -19.51 0.38
CA TRP A 699 17.30 -19.92 1.30
C TRP A 699 17.29 -18.98 2.50
N GLU A 700 16.12 -18.49 2.86
CA GLU A 700 15.91 -17.74 4.09
C GLU A 700 14.93 -18.52 4.99
N PHE A 701 15.32 -18.69 6.23
CA PHE A 701 14.52 -19.30 7.28
C PHE A 701 14.25 -18.25 8.34
N ARG A 702 13.00 -17.96 8.60
CA ARG A 702 12.61 -17.00 9.64
C ARG A 702 11.76 -17.72 10.68
N LEU A 703 12.23 -17.71 11.92
CA LEU A 703 11.53 -18.23 13.09
C LEU A 703 11.09 -17.05 13.94
N GLY A 704 9.87 -17.08 14.44
CA GLY A 704 9.43 -16.02 15.33
C GLY A 704 8.24 -16.41 16.19
N VAL A 705 7.94 -15.53 17.11
CA VAL A 705 6.82 -15.64 18.06
C VAL A 705 6.12 -14.30 18.13
N LYS A 706 4.82 -14.29 17.88
CA LYS A 706 3.94 -13.15 18.16
C LYS A 706 3.27 -13.33 19.51
N ASN A 707 3.05 -12.22 20.20
CA ASN A 707 2.46 -12.20 21.54
C ASN A 707 3.18 -13.18 22.49
N ILE A 708 4.49 -12.99 22.69
CA ILE A 708 5.37 -13.88 23.48
C ILE A 708 4.80 -14.11 24.88
N LEU A 709 4.27 -13.07 25.50
CA LEU A 709 3.74 -13.10 26.86
C LEU A 709 2.36 -13.73 26.94
N ASN A 710 1.75 -14.08 25.79
CA ASN A 710 0.38 -14.59 25.72
C ASN A 710 -0.63 -13.64 26.37
N GLU A 711 -0.42 -12.32 26.17
CA GLU A 711 -1.25 -11.26 26.72
C GLU A 711 -2.69 -11.40 26.23
N ARG A 712 -3.65 -11.27 27.13
CA ARG A 712 -5.07 -11.25 26.83
C ARG A 712 -5.55 -9.82 26.70
N PHE A 713 -5.91 -9.42 25.49
CA PHE A 713 -6.39 -8.08 25.21
C PHE A 713 -7.51 -8.09 24.18
N ILE A 714 -8.27 -7.01 24.13
CA ILE A 714 -9.29 -6.75 23.10
C ILE A 714 -8.87 -5.49 22.36
N ASP A 715 -8.56 -5.62 21.06
CA ASP A 715 -8.23 -4.47 20.23
C ASP A 715 -9.46 -3.58 20.06
N HIS A 716 -9.27 -2.25 20.23
CA HIS A 716 -10.39 -1.29 20.17
C HIS A 716 -11.12 -1.31 18.83
N LEU A 717 -10.40 -1.53 17.73
CA LEU A 717 -10.92 -1.56 16.36
C LEU A 717 -11.42 -2.95 15.93
N SER A 718 -11.29 -3.96 16.80
CA SER A 718 -11.88 -5.28 16.56
C SER A 718 -13.40 -5.22 16.58
N ARG A 719 -14.03 -5.72 15.52
CA ARG A 719 -15.50 -5.86 15.47
C ARG A 719 -16.01 -6.90 16.48
N LEU A 720 -15.12 -7.80 16.94
CA LEU A 720 -15.42 -8.79 17.98
C LEU A 720 -15.39 -8.20 19.41
N LYS A 721 -15.05 -6.90 19.56
CA LYS A 721 -15.09 -6.18 20.84
C LYS A 721 -16.47 -6.23 21.48
N ASN A 722 -17.54 -6.14 20.69
CA ASN A 722 -18.93 -6.14 21.18
C ASN A 722 -19.34 -7.43 21.89
N ILE A 723 -18.69 -8.56 21.54
CA ILE A 723 -18.88 -9.85 22.20
C ILE A 723 -17.73 -10.18 23.17
N ALA A 724 -16.93 -9.19 23.55
CA ALA A 724 -15.78 -9.30 24.44
C ALA A 724 -14.77 -10.42 24.04
N MET A 725 -14.64 -10.72 22.74
CA MET A 725 -13.72 -11.72 22.23
C MET A 725 -12.29 -11.18 22.25
N PRO A 726 -11.35 -11.85 22.95
CA PRO A 726 -9.95 -11.46 22.93
C PRO A 726 -9.29 -11.63 21.55
N ALA A 727 -8.21 -10.88 21.33
CA ALA A 727 -7.32 -11.09 20.22
C ALA A 727 -6.63 -12.48 20.28
N PRO A 728 -6.04 -12.96 19.16
CA PRO A 728 -5.32 -14.23 19.14
C PRO A 728 -4.21 -14.28 20.19
N GLY A 729 -4.08 -15.44 20.86
CA GLY A 729 -2.99 -15.73 21.78
C GLY A 729 -1.65 -15.89 21.07
N ARG A 730 -0.66 -16.43 21.80
CA ARG A 730 0.72 -16.65 21.27
C ARG A 730 0.71 -17.45 19.98
N ASN A 731 1.54 -16.98 19.01
CA ASN A 731 1.68 -17.63 17.71
C ASN A 731 3.16 -17.84 17.38
N PHE A 732 3.61 -19.10 17.34
CA PHE A 732 4.91 -19.46 16.78
C PHE A 732 4.78 -19.57 15.26
N TYR A 733 5.78 -19.06 14.52
CA TYR A 733 5.77 -19.17 13.07
C TYR A 733 7.13 -19.55 12.51
N LEU A 734 7.09 -20.23 11.37
CA LEU A 734 8.25 -20.58 10.55
C LEU A 734 7.96 -20.15 9.11
N SER A 735 8.79 -19.25 8.59
CA SER A 735 8.81 -18.92 7.17
C SER A 735 10.05 -19.51 6.51
N VAL A 736 9.86 -20.18 5.39
CA VAL A 736 10.93 -20.70 4.53
C VAL A 736 10.78 -20.08 3.17
N GLN A 737 11.76 -19.30 2.75
CA GLN A 737 11.79 -18.66 1.44
C GLN A 737 12.97 -19.17 0.63
N PHE A 738 12.69 -19.53 -0.60
CA PHE A 738 13.65 -19.97 -1.60
C PHE A 738 13.67 -18.98 -2.74
N LYS A 739 14.89 -18.56 -3.18
CA LYS A 739 15.10 -17.69 -4.35
C LYS A 739 16.21 -18.28 -5.24
N MET A 740 15.96 -18.35 -6.56
CA MET A 740 16.89 -18.82 -7.56
C MET A 740 16.88 -17.95 -8.80
#